data_43a3e4097ef0d5115a623a70c09bb804
#
_entry.id   43a3e4097ef0d5115a623a70c09bb804
#
_cell.length_a   1.000
_cell.length_b   1.000
_cell.length_c   1.000
_cell.angle_alpha   90.00
_cell.angle_beta   90.00
_cell.angle_gamma   90.00
#
_symmetry.space_group_name_H-M   'P 1'
#
loop_
_entity.id
_entity.type
_entity.pdbx_description
1 polymer ?
#
loop_
_entity_poly.entity_id
_entity_poly.type
_entity_poly.pdbx_seq_one_letter_code
_entity_poly.pdbx_strand_id
1 'polypeptide(L)'
;MNKINLKSINFHPLVAFGLLGLLSVSILSSGVYLYLTPQLPNVEQLREIKLETPLQIYSKDGKLISEFGEKHSRPLHYNEIPPLLVKAFLAAEDDTFFVHQGISLKGLARAFVDLAESGSIQSGGSTITMQVAKNYFLSSQRTFSRKFTEILLAQNIEQALTKQEIFELYVNKIYLGQRAYGIGAAAEVYYNKKNIHTLSLAEMAMIAGLPKAPSKYNPVVNPKRAIERRNWILGRMLKLGFINKAAHDQAIQEGTGIEYRSEVADVSAPYLAEMVRAALTARFGETVLGSGYKVYTTVRSDIQNAAVQSVIDGLMAYDLRHGWRGAEANSEDKPLSHFDVVGGLSPAQVLKVNKHSVEALMRDGQTVTIPWGGLSWARAYKSVNSVGPSPNKASQIVKVGDIIRIKKAGGIWVLRQIPKVQGELIALNPETGAIEALAGGFDFNISQFNHAIQGWRQAGSTLKPFVYALALERGFTPYSVVSDSPMTIGNWSPSNADGRFMGPITLRRALYLSRNLVSVRLLQSVTLDRARQYLPRFGFIDDKLPNNLTLALGTAQVVPLQMATAYAAFANGGYRVNPYFIERIEDTKGTVLFQAKPEQVCKPCENPALANEMMTPRPETPPSEIVGQGESVKVIEAPSEENQLTAPSTTLTLPDYPIAKRIMSEKASKDMANILRDVILHGTARSALRLGRSDIAGKTGTTNDAKDAWFAGFNPKLVAVSWVGFDQPASLGRLEYGGYAALPLWNSFMDYALTDIPEQWIDGSRPQAAKPKANTANNSSSAPSDASPTTEPQNNSETSLPSTPPAEDLF
;
A
#
# COMPACT_ATOMS: atom_id res chain seq x y z
N MET A 1 58.91 72.46 18.65
CA MET A 1 57.57 72.26 18.15
C MET A 1 57.49 72.52 16.66
N ASN A 2 57.71 71.49 15.85
CA ASN A 2 57.69 71.64 14.39
C ASN A 2 56.21 71.51 13.94
N LYS A 3 55.68 72.56 13.32
CA LYS A 3 54.38 72.58 12.66
C LYS A 3 54.51 71.77 11.36
N ILE A 4 53.86 70.59 11.25
CA ILE A 4 53.75 69.87 9.99
C ILE A 4 52.83 70.70 9.10
N ASN A 5 53.39 71.14 7.98
CA ASN A 5 52.67 71.93 6.98
C ASN A 5 51.84 71.01 6.06
N LEU A 6 50.56 71.01 6.23
CA LEU A 6 49.59 70.18 5.56
C LEU A 6 49.08 70.71 4.23
N LYS A 7 49.89 71.50 3.50
CA LYS A 7 49.51 72.03 2.20
C LYS A 7 50.49 71.58 1.13
N SER A 8 50.16 70.32 0.61
CA SER A 8 50.47 69.86 -0.78
C SER A 8 50.21 68.36 -0.97
N ILE A 9 49.04 67.89 -0.65
CA ILE A 9 48.59 66.60 -1.21
C ILE A 9 47.55 66.97 -2.26
N ASN A 10 47.93 67.04 -3.53
CA ASN A 10 46.98 67.09 -4.67
C ASN A 10 46.40 65.71 -4.83
N PHE A 11 45.35 65.47 -4.08
CA PHE A 11 44.52 64.26 -4.27
C PHE A 11 43.80 64.37 -5.60
N HIS A 12 44.17 63.51 -6.58
CA HIS A 12 43.46 63.39 -7.85
C HIS A 12 42.02 63.10 -7.55
N PRO A 13 41.03 63.88 -8.07
CA PRO A 13 39.65 63.70 -7.67
C PRO A 13 39.13 62.25 -7.86
N LEU A 14 39.64 61.47 -8.80
CA LEU A 14 39.38 60.04 -9.01
C LEU A 14 39.84 59.16 -7.85
N VAL A 15 40.95 59.48 -7.18
CA VAL A 15 41.44 58.77 -6.00
C VAL A 15 40.57 59.07 -4.80
N ALA A 16 40.11 60.33 -4.64
CA ALA A 16 39.21 60.73 -3.60
C ALA A 16 37.85 60.07 -3.75
N PHE A 17 37.28 59.97 -4.97
CA PHE A 17 36.05 59.23 -5.26
C PHE A 17 36.24 57.75 -5.04
N GLY A 18 37.34 57.16 -5.38
CA GLY A 18 37.64 55.74 -5.11
C GLY A 18 37.73 55.45 -3.61
N LEU A 19 38.37 56.30 -2.82
CA LEU A 19 38.48 56.18 -1.35
C LEU A 19 37.11 56.39 -0.67
N LEU A 20 36.29 57.33 -1.12
CA LEU A 20 34.92 57.54 -0.64
C LEU A 20 34.00 56.32 -0.95
N GLY A 21 34.12 55.76 -2.16
CA GLY A 21 33.43 54.54 -2.55
C GLY A 21 33.82 53.35 -1.67
N LEU A 22 35.12 53.15 -1.41
CA LEU A 22 35.64 52.13 -0.52
C LEU A 22 35.15 52.33 0.93
N LEU A 23 35.15 53.56 1.43
CA LEU A 23 34.66 53.87 2.76
C LEU A 23 33.18 53.62 2.89
N SER A 24 32.37 54.00 1.92
CA SER A 24 30.91 53.74 1.87
C SER A 24 30.60 52.24 1.86
N VAL A 25 31.30 51.46 1.05
CA VAL A 25 31.18 49.98 1.02
C VAL A 25 31.59 49.38 2.37
N SER A 26 32.65 49.90 3.01
CA SER A 26 33.09 49.41 4.32
C SER A 26 32.06 49.69 5.43
N ILE A 27 31.47 50.91 5.46
CA ILE A 27 30.42 51.28 6.42
C ILE A 27 29.17 50.42 6.21
N LEU A 28 28.75 50.23 4.96
CA LEU A 28 27.57 49.41 4.64
C LEU A 28 27.82 47.95 5.04
N SER A 29 28.99 47.41 4.71
CA SER A 29 29.38 46.04 5.08
C SER A 29 29.43 45.82 6.59
N SER A 30 29.99 46.82 7.34
CA SER A 30 30.03 46.79 8.80
C SER A 30 28.62 46.86 9.42
N GLY A 31 27.71 47.69 8.86
CA GLY A 31 26.35 47.78 9.29
C GLY A 31 25.58 46.47 9.08
N VAL A 32 25.74 45.84 7.93
CA VAL A 32 25.14 44.50 7.62
C VAL A 32 25.74 43.44 8.56
N TYR A 33 27.04 43.46 8.81
CA TYR A 33 27.68 42.53 9.73
C TYR A 33 27.10 42.66 11.15
N LEU A 34 27.05 43.88 11.72
CA LEU A 34 26.55 44.15 13.06
C LEU A 34 25.02 43.79 13.19
N TYR A 35 24.27 43.95 12.13
CA TYR A 35 22.84 43.64 12.09
C TYR A 35 22.59 42.13 12.03
N LEU A 36 23.38 41.40 11.22
CA LEU A 36 23.13 39.95 11.00
C LEU A 36 23.78 39.07 12.04
N THR A 37 24.93 39.42 12.60
CA THR A 37 25.69 38.58 13.54
C THR A 37 24.88 38.10 14.75
N PRO A 38 24.07 38.97 15.44
CA PRO A 38 23.26 38.51 16.57
C PRO A 38 22.12 37.55 16.19
N GLN A 39 21.78 37.47 14.91
CA GLN A 39 20.69 36.62 14.40
C GLN A 39 21.19 35.27 13.87
N LEU A 40 22.53 35.04 13.90
CA LEU A 40 23.10 33.81 13.40
C LEU A 40 22.80 32.65 14.37
N PRO A 41 22.37 31.47 13.86
CA PRO A 41 22.20 30.29 14.68
C PRO A 41 23.55 29.78 15.24
N ASN A 42 23.49 29.05 16.35
CA ASN A 42 24.65 28.41 16.93
C ASN A 42 25.13 27.25 16.02
N VAL A 43 26.35 27.37 15.49
CA VAL A 43 26.94 26.39 14.58
C VAL A 43 27.44 25.11 15.28
N GLU A 44 27.64 25.14 16.61
CA GLU A 44 28.07 23.96 17.38
C GLU A 44 27.04 22.86 17.35
N GLN A 45 25.77 23.22 17.18
CA GLN A 45 24.66 22.25 17.00
C GLN A 45 24.87 21.30 15.80
N LEU A 46 25.73 21.70 14.83
CA LEU A 46 26.07 20.83 13.68
C LEU A 46 26.73 19.50 14.10
N ARG A 47 27.41 19.45 15.24
CA ARG A 47 28.01 18.23 15.77
C ARG A 47 27.00 17.25 16.37
N GLU A 48 25.85 17.76 16.78
CA GLU A 48 24.77 16.98 17.42
C GLU A 48 23.65 16.58 16.46
N ILE A 49 23.69 17.08 15.22
CA ILE A 49 22.64 16.80 14.24
C ILE A 49 22.65 15.30 13.89
N LYS A 50 21.63 14.61 14.35
CA LYS A 50 21.30 13.28 13.85
C LYS A 50 20.66 13.45 12.49
N LEU A 51 21.26 12.87 11.45
CA LEU A 51 20.63 12.82 10.14
C LEU A 51 19.35 11.98 10.23
N GLU A 52 18.28 12.52 9.70
CA GLU A 52 17.00 11.84 9.66
C GLU A 52 17.14 10.55 8.86
N THR A 53 16.67 9.46 9.43
CA THR A 53 16.58 8.16 8.78
C THR A 53 15.10 7.91 8.49
N PRO A 54 14.70 7.48 7.27
CA PRO A 54 13.30 7.29 6.96
C PRO A 54 12.65 6.23 7.85
N LEU A 55 11.38 6.45 8.16
CA LEU A 55 10.49 5.46 8.76
C LEU A 55 10.30 4.32 7.76
N GLN A 56 10.58 3.10 8.16
CA GLN A 56 10.46 1.90 7.32
C GLN A 56 9.30 1.03 7.78
N ILE A 57 8.46 0.61 6.85
CA ILE A 57 7.29 -0.23 7.12
C ILE A 57 7.48 -1.58 6.43
N TYR A 58 7.34 -2.64 7.21
CA TYR A 58 7.55 -4.02 6.80
C TYR A 58 6.28 -4.86 6.97
N SER A 59 6.13 -5.88 6.15
CA SER A 59 5.18 -6.97 6.37
C SER A 59 5.60 -7.81 7.57
N LYS A 60 4.71 -8.68 8.04
CA LYS A 60 4.96 -9.63 9.12
C LYS A 60 6.17 -10.53 8.85
N ASP A 61 6.35 -10.93 7.61
CA ASP A 61 7.46 -11.75 7.11
C ASP A 61 8.70 -10.93 6.69
N GLY A 62 8.78 -9.64 7.09
CA GLY A 62 9.98 -8.81 6.99
C GLY A 62 10.27 -8.23 5.60
N LYS A 63 9.31 -8.22 4.68
CA LYS A 63 9.44 -7.59 3.37
C LYS A 63 9.04 -6.12 3.42
N LEU A 64 9.79 -5.26 2.72
CA LEU A 64 9.55 -3.82 2.72
C LEU A 64 8.22 -3.50 2.01
N ILE A 65 7.36 -2.74 2.70
CA ILE A 65 6.12 -2.19 2.16
C ILE A 65 6.31 -0.75 1.69
N SER A 66 6.93 0.10 2.51
CA SER A 66 7.11 1.51 2.20
C SER A 66 8.15 2.16 3.10
N GLU A 67 8.68 3.30 2.64
CA GLU A 67 9.51 4.21 3.42
C GLU A 67 8.90 5.61 3.39
N PHE A 68 8.86 6.28 4.54
CA PHE A 68 8.39 7.66 4.69
C PHE A 68 9.49 8.53 5.27
N GLY A 69 9.67 9.70 4.71
CA GLY A 69 10.73 10.63 5.06
C GLY A 69 11.69 10.87 3.91
N GLU A 70 12.71 11.69 4.15
CA GLU A 70 13.79 11.90 3.21
C GLU A 70 14.71 10.67 3.22
N LYS A 71 15.14 10.22 2.04
CA LYS A 71 16.11 9.13 1.95
C LYS A 71 17.48 9.63 2.32
N HIS A 72 17.87 9.35 3.53
CA HIS A 72 19.25 9.45 3.95
C HIS A 72 19.79 8.02 4.13
N SER A 73 20.87 7.70 3.43
CA SER A 73 21.63 6.52 3.81
C SER A 73 22.26 6.74 5.18
N ARG A 74 22.73 5.67 5.80
CA ARG A 74 23.61 5.77 6.97
C ARG A 74 24.65 6.89 6.73
N PRO A 75 24.79 7.84 7.66
CA PRO A 75 25.82 8.86 7.56
C PRO A 75 27.21 8.21 7.45
N LEU A 76 28.01 8.69 6.51
CA LEU A 76 29.37 8.24 6.30
C LEU A 76 30.32 9.18 7.01
N HIS A 77 31.20 8.63 7.84
CA HIS A 77 32.31 9.41 8.37
C HIS A 77 33.34 9.70 7.28
N TYR A 78 34.11 10.80 7.42
CA TYR A 78 35.08 11.21 6.39
C TYR A 78 36.05 10.10 5.98
N ASN A 79 36.51 9.29 6.96
CA ASN A 79 37.41 8.15 6.74
C ASN A 79 36.75 6.95 6.00
N GLU A 80 35.42 6.90 5.94
CA GLU A 80 34.66 5.90 5.18
C GLU A 80 34.45 6.31 3.72
N ILE A 81 34.84 7.56 3.33
CA ILE A 81 34.60 8.08 1.97
C ILE A 81 35.84 7.79 1.10
N PRO A 82 35.63 7.13 -0.08
CA PRO A 82 36.76 6.91 -0.99
C PRO A 82 37.51 8.20 -1.36
N PRO A 83 38.83 8.24 -1.26
CA PRO A 83 39.60 9.46 -1.55
C PRO A 83 39.41 10.04 -2.95
N LEU A 84 39.13 9.18 -3.95
CA LEU A 84 38.80 9.61 -5.32
C LEU A 84 37.45 10.30 -5.41
N LEU A 85 36.48 9.89 -4.60
CA LEU A 85 35.16 10.53 -4.53
C LEU A 85 35.28 11.93 -3.89
N VAL A 86 36.06 12.06 -2.82
CA VAL A 86 36.41 13.40 -2.25
C VAL A 86 36.99 14.30 -3.34
N LYS A 87 38.00 13.82 -4.07
CA LYS A 87 38.65 14.57 -5.17
C LYS A 87 37.70 14.91 -6.30
N ALA A 88 36.70 14.04 -6.60
CA ALA A 88 35.67 14.32 -7.60
C ALA A 88 34.77 15.50 -7.18
N PHE A 89 34.32 15.53 -5.91
CA PHE A 89 33.55 16.66 -5.38
C PHE A 89 34.37 17.95 -5.35
N LEU A 90 35.65 17.90 -4.95
CA LEU A 90 36.54 19.05 -4.97
C LEU A 90 36.72 19.60 -6.40
N ALA A 91 36.91 18.71 -7.37
CA ALA A 91 37.02 19.12 -8.77
C ALA A 91 35.71 19.70 -9.32
N ALA A 92 34.56 19.22 -8.84
CA ALA A 92 33.24 19.64 -9.28
C ALA A 92 32.80 20.98 -8.68
N GLU A 93 33.03 21.20 -7.39
CA GLU A 93 32.42 22.26 -6.59
C GLU A 93 33.44 23.27 -6.04
N ASP A 94 34.59 22.82 -5.50
CA ASP A 94 35.50 23.69 -4.74
C ASP A 94 36.93 23.13 -4.66
N ASP A 95 37.74 23.40 -5.71
CA ASP A 95 39.12 22.87 -5.84
C ASP A 95 40.09 23.40 -4.78
N THR A 96 39.73 24.46 -4.05
CA THR A 96 40.52 25.09 -2.99
C THR A 96 39.94 24.88 -1.58
N PHE A 97 38.99 23.98 -1.41
CA PHE A 97 38.25 23.76 -0.15
C PHE A 97 39.18 23.59 1.08
N PHE A 98 40.24 22.80 0.96
CA PHE A 98 41.15 22.55 2.07
C PHE A 98 42.13 23.72 2.37
N VAL A 99 42.11 24.78 1.55
CA VAL A 99 43.07 25.90 1.67
C VAL A 99 42.42 27.18 2.19
N HIS A 100 41.18 27.48 1.75
CA HIS A 100 40.48 28.71 2.16
C HIS A 100 39.77 28.54 3.50
N GLN A 101 39.35 29.65 4.13
CA GLN A 101 38.59 29.72 5.38
C GLN A 101 37.13 30.12 5.10
N GLY A 102 36.36 29.21 4.52
CA GLY A 102 34.90 29.36 4.25
C GLY A 102 34.56 30.11 2.98
N ILE A 103 35.42 30.99 2.49
CA ILE A 103 35.21 31.84 1.31
C ILE A 103 36.36 31.70 0.35
N SER A 104 36.10 31.47 -0.93
CA SER A 104 37.11 31.48 -1.99
C SER A 104 37.17 32.85 -2.70
N LEU A 105 38.14 33.67 -2.37
CA LEU A 105 38.34 34.99 -3.04
C LEU A 105 38.52 34.82 -4.56
N LYS A 106 39.22 33.77 -4.99
CA LYS A 106 39.40 33.43 -6.42
C LYS A 106 38.05 33.06 -7.06
N GLY A 107 37.20 32.33 -6.35
CA GLY A 107 35.83 31.97 -6.81
C GLY A 107 34.93 33.20 -6.93
N LEU A 108 34.99 34.11 -5.95
CA LEU A 108 34.23 35.37 -5.97
C LEU A 108 34.70 36.31 -7.09
N ALA A 109 36.02 36.45 -7.30
CA ALA A 109 36.58 37.27 -8.38
C ALA A 109 36.15 36.74 -9.77
N ARG A 110 36.17 35.42 -9.97
CA ARG A 110 35.70 34.78 -11.19
C ARG A 110 34.20 35.03 -11.43
N ALA A 111 33.38 34.86 -10.39
CA ALA A 111 31.94 35.10 -10.49
C ALA A 111 31.62 36.58 -10.82
N PHE A 112 32.44 37.51 -10.33
CA PHE A 112 32.31 38.93 -10.64
C PHE A 112 32.70 39.24 -12.10
N VAL A 113 33.78 38.64 -12.61
CA VAL A 113 34.19 38.77 -14.03
C VAL A 113 33.10 38.17 -14.94
N ASP A 114 32.60 36.96 -14.66
CA ASP A 114 31.54 36.33 -15.41
C ASP A 114 30.24 37.18 -15.46
N LEU A 115 29.91 37.82 -14.34
CA LEU A 115 28.77 38.74 -14.26
C LEU A 115 29.00 40.02 -15.10
N ALA A 116 30.21 40.56 -15.07
CA ALA A 116 30.57 41.77 -15.84
C ALA A 116 30.59 41.49 -17.35
N GLU A 117 31.04 40.30 -17.78
CA GLU A 117 31.16 39.94 -19.20
C GLU A 117 29.85 39.45 -19.81
N SER A 118 29.05 38.68 -19.06
CA SER A 118 27.84 37.99 -19.61
C SER A 118 26.51 38.57 -19.11
N GLY A 119 26.51 39.52 -18.19
CA GLY A 119 25.31 40.09 -17.55
C GLY A 119 24.55 39.07 -16.67
N SER A 120 25.10 37.88 -16.51
CA SER A 120 24.49 36.81 -15.70
C SER A 120 25.52 35.99 -14.95
N ILE A 121 25.17 35.54 -13.73
CA ILE A 121 26.06 34.69 -12.91
C ILE A 121 26.07 33.29 -13.50
N GLN A 122 27.08 32.98 -14.31
CA GLN A 122 27.21 31.66 -14.95
C GLN A 122 28.06 30.67 -14.13
N SER A 123 29.00 31.13 -13.31
CA SER A 123 29.80 30.31 -12.40
C SER A 123 29.40 30.53 -10.95
N GLY A 124 29.24 29.43 -10.18
CA GLY A 124 28.95 29.52 -8.75
C GLY A 124 30.19 29.92 -7.95
N GLY A 125 30.15 31.09 -7.29
CA GLY A 125 31.17 31.48 -6.31
C GLY A 125 30.94 30.97 -4.90
N SER A 126 30.07 29.99 -4.70
CA SER A 126 29.79 29.41 -3.40
C SER A 126 30.73 28.24 -3.12
N THR A 127 31.30 28.20 -1.93
CA THR A 127 32.19 27.15 -1.43
C THR A 127 31.35 25.97 -0.86
N ILE A 128 32.01 24.83 -0.61
CA ILE A 128 31.38 23.69 0.10
C ILE A 128 30.88 24.15 1.47
N THR A 129 31.65 24.95 2.22
CA THR A 129 31.23 25.45 3.55
C THR A 129 30.00 26.35 3.45
N MET A 130 29.92 27.23 2.44
CA MET A 130 28.73 28.02 2.18
C MET A 130 27.51 27.16 1.83
N GLN A 131 27.69 26.02 1.14
CA GLN A 131 26.62 25.08 0.87
C GLN A 131 26.18 24.36 2.14
N VAL A 132 27.07 24.02 3.07
CA VAL A 132 26.71 23.51 4.40
C VAL A 132 25.88 24.55 5.15
N ALA A 133 26.34 25.80 5.25
CA ALA A 133 25.57 26.87 5.87
C ALA A 133 24.16 27.01 5.31
N LYS A 134 24.05 26.98 3.99
CA LYS A 134 22.77 27.05 3.29
C LYS A 134 21.88 25.83 3.61
N ASN A 135 22.40 24.61 3.57
CA ASN A 135 21.59 23.38 3.65
C ASN A 135 21.11 23.06 5.07
N TYR A 136 21.79 23.59 6.09
CA TYR A 136 21.43 23.34 7.49
C TYR A 136 20.69 24.48 8.16
N PHE A 137 20.92 25.74 7.75
CA PHE A 137 20.42 26.89 8.50
C PHE A 137 19.52 27.84 7.69
N LEU A 138 19.52 27.75 6.35
CA LEU A 138 18.86 28.77 5.54
C LEU A 138 17.72 28.21 4.70
N SER A 139 16.67 29.04 4.51
CA SER A 139 15.55 28.71 3.64
C SER A 139 15.92 28.77 2.15
N SER A 140 15.09 28.20 1.28
CA SER A 140 15.28 28.17 -0.18
C SER A 140 15.10 29.53 -0.88
N GLN A 141 14.60 30.57 -0.20
CA GLN A 141 14.36 31.89 -0.80
C GLN A 141 15.68 32.56 -1.21
N ARG A 142 15.73 33.12 -2.43
CA ARG A 142 16.92 33.78 -3.00
C ARG A 142 16.87 35.27 -2.72
N THR A 143 17.50 35.70 -1.63
CA THR A 143 17.65 37.12 -1.26
C THR A 143 19.11 37.51 -1.07
N PHE A 144 19.46 38.79 -1.24
CA PHE A 144 20.83 39.27 -0.96
C PHE A 144 21.18 39.11 0.53
N SER A 145 20.25 39.40 1.44
CA SER A 145 20.41 39.20 2.87
C SER A 145 20.85 37.78 3.20
N ARG A 146 20.14 36.77 2.62
CA ARG A 146 20.50 35.34 2.78
C ARG A 146 21.93 35.06 2.33
N LYS A 147 22.40 35.66 1.22
CA LYS A 147 23.78 35.43 0.73
C LYS A 147 24.84 36.00 1.67
N PHE A 148 24.59 37.14 2.32
CA PHE A 148 25.46 37.66 3.38
C PHE A 148 25.43 36.74 4.62
N THR A 149 24.26 36.29 5.04
CA THR A 149 24.14 35.33 6.15
C THR A 149 24.89 34.02 5.86
N GLU A 150 24.81 33.51 4.62
CA GLU A 150 25.53 32.31 4.17
C GLU A 150 27.04 32.47 4.29
N ILE A 151 27.60 33.69 3.96
CA ILE A 151 29.01 34.01 4.08
C ILE A 151 29.44 34.04 5.55
N LEU A 152 28.70 34.75 6.40
CA LEU A 152 29.00 34.85 7.83
C LEU A 152 28.91 33.48 8.55
N LEU A 153 27.89 32.70 8.25
CA LEU A 153 27.77 31.35 8.76
C LEU A 153 28.92 30.45 8.31
N ALA A 154 29.34 30.56 7.04
CA ALA A 154 30.49 29.79 6.54
C ALA A 154 31.76 30.10 7.32
N GLN A 155 32.01 31.37 7.70
CA GLN A 155 33.13 31.71 8.54
C GLN A 155 33.05 31.14 9.95
N ASN A 156 31.85 31.20 10.56
CA ASN A 156 31.64 30.61 11.90
C ASN A 156 31.78 29.07 11.88
N ILE A 157 31.28 28.40 10.83
CA ILE A 157 31.44 26.96 10.64
C ILE A 157 32.93 26.56 10.55
N GLU A 158 33.75 27.32 9.81
CA GLU A 158 35.19 27.05 9.69
C GLU A 158 35.95 27.28 10.99
N GLN A 159 35.45 28.13 11.89
CA GLN A 159 36.03 28.33 13.23
C GLN A 159 35.64 27.19 14.19
N ALA A 160 34.44 26.62 14.03
CA ALA A 160 33.91 25.61 14.93
C ALA A 160 34.25 24.17 14.52
N LEU A 161 34.44 23.90 13.22
CA LEU A 161 34.57 22.55 12.64
C LEU A 161 35.85 22.43 11.80
N THR A 162 36.41 21.24 11.77
CA THR A 162 37.49 20.86 10.85
C THR A 162 36.99 20.71 9.41
N LYS A 163 37.88 20.84 8.46
CA LYS A 163 37.57 20.62 7.02
C LYS A 163 36.98 19.25 6.75
N GLN A 164 37.39 18.23 7.47
CA GLN A 164 36.86 16.87 7.35
C GLN A 164 35.43 16.80 7.85
N GLU A 165 35.12 17.37 9.01
CA GLU A 165 33.76 17.46 9.54
C GLU A 165 32.82 18.26 8.61
N ILE A 166 33.31 19.38 8.06
CA ILE A 166 32.53 20.19 7.10
C ILE A 166 32.21 19.39 5.82
N PHE A 167 33.22 18.66 5.30
CA PHE A 167 33.00 17.82 4.12
C PHE A 167 32.04 16.67 4.40
N GLU A 168 32.18 16.03 5.57
CA GLU A 168 31.27 14.99 6.05
C GLU A 168 29.81 15.49 6.10
N LEU A 169 29.58 16.63 6.71
CA LEU A 169 28.26 17.26 6.77
C LEU A 169 27.71 17.55 5.36
N TYR A 170 28.56 18.08 4.48
CA TYR A 170 28.19 18.40 3.10
C TYR A 170 27.71 17.18 2.34
N VAL A 171 28.52 16.11 2.26
CA VAL A 171 28.23 14.94 1.44
C VAL A 171 27.11 14.06 2.00
N ASN A 172 26.79 14.19 3.27
CA ASN A 172 25.69 13.46 3.89
C ASN A 172 24.31 14.17 3.77
N LYS A 173 24.29 15.51 3.55
CA LYS A 173 23.04 16.28 3.46
C LYS A 173 22.68 16.73 2.05
N ILE A 174 23.65 16.74 1.12
CA ILE A 174 23.40 17.27 -0.23
C ILE A 174 22.36 16.45 -0.99
N TYR A 175 21.38 17.14 -1.61
CA TYR A 175 20.40 16.52 -2.48
C TYR A 175 20.98 16.16 -3.84
N LEU A 176 20.86 14.91 -4.24
CA LEU A 176 21.48 14.34 -5.44
C LEU A 176 20.46 13.84 -6.48
N GLY A 177 19.19 14.20 -6.31
CA GLY A 177 18.12 13.75 -7.22
C GLY A 177 17.51 12.41 -6.80
N GLN A 178 16.39 12.01 -7.40
CA GLN A 178 15.67 10.73 -7.11
C GLN A 178 15.43 10.51 -5.60
N ARG A 179 15.11 11.58 -4.87
CA ARG A 179 14.95 11.61 -3.40
C ARG A 179 16.21 11.19 -2.62
N ALA A 180 17.36 11.04 -3.26
CA ALA A 180 18.61 10.69 -2.60
C ALA A 180 19.25 11.92 -1.95
N TYR A 181 19.40 11.88 -0.64
CA TYR A 181 20.16 12.84 0.15
C TYR A 181 21.44 12.16 0.67
N GLY A 182 22.57 12.74 0.33
CA GLY A 182 23.90 12.20 0.62
C GLY A 182 24.41 11.18 -0.38
N ILE A 183 25.75 11.03 -0.38
CA ILE A 183 26.47 10.19 -1.36
C ILE A 183 26.19 8.70 -1.21
N GLY A 184 25.97 8.23 0.01
CA GLY A 184 25.61 6.84 0.25
C GLY A 184 24.25 6.50 -0.34
N ALA A 185 23.22 7.36 -0.13
CA ALA A 185 21.92 7.21 -0.76
C ALA A 185 22.01 7.25 -2.28
N ALA A 186 22.85 8.15 -2.83
CA ALA A 186 23.04 8.22 -4.28
C ALA A 186 23.71 6.96 -4.84
N ALA A 187 24.68 6.36 -4.15
CA ALA A 187 25.31 5.12 -4.56
C ALA A 187 24.33 3.97 -4.60
N GLU A 188 23.42 3.91 -3.62
CA GLU A 188 22.38 2.88 -3.55
C GLU A 188 21.30 3.10 -4.62
N VAL A 189 20.79 4.33 -4.74
CA VAL A 189 19.70 4.69 -5.67
C VAL A 189 20.11 4.56 -7.14
N TYR A 190 21.29 5.02 -7.51
CA TYR A 190 21.72 5.03 -8.91
C TYR A 190 22.43 3.75 -9.34
N TYR A 191 23.11 3.06 -8.41
CA TYR A 191 24.01 1.94 -8.75
C TYR A 191 23.74 0.68 -7.96
N ASN A 192 22.71 0.66 -7.08
CA ASN A 192 22.41 -0.49 -6.20
C ASN A 192 23.63 -0.92 -5.35
N LYS A 193 24.50 0.03 -4.97
CA LYS A 193 25.76 -0.21 -4.25
C LYS A 193 25.66 0.31 -2.81
N LYS A 194 25.46 -0.60 -1.85
CA LYS A 194 25.47 -0.28 -0.40
C LYS A 194 26.89 0.05 0.11
N ASN A 195 27.91 -0.55 -0.49
CA ASN A 195 29.30 -0.25 -0.18
C ASN A 195 29.84 0.79 -1.17
N ILE A 196 30.06 2.02 -0.70
CA ILE A 196 30.52 3.15 -1.51
C ILE A 196 31.92 2.93 -2.12
N HIS A 197 32.73 2.05 -1.55
CA HIS A 197 34.08 1.71 -2.05
C HIS A 197 34.02 0.89 -3.35
N THR A 198 32.87 0.35 -3.73
CA THR A 198 32.70 -0.42 -4.97
C THR A 198 32.33 0.46 -6.18
N LEU A 199 32.19 1.77 -5.98
CA LEU A 199 31.97 2.72 -7.08
C LEU A 199 33.18 2.82 -8.00
N SER A 200 32.94 2.80 -9.32
CA SER A 200 33.97 3.13 -10.32
C SER A 200 34.29 4.63 -10.31
N LEU A 201 35.42 5.01 -10.91
CA LEU A 201 35.77 6.41 -11.07
C LEU A 201 34.71 7.20 -11.84
N ALA A 202 34.14 6.61 -12.88
CA ALA A 202 33.07 7.21 -13.67
C ALA A 202 31.80 7.43 -12.83
N GLU A 203 31.41 6.47 -12.01
CA GLU A 203 30.26 6.56 -11.10
C GLU A 203 30.49 7.63 -10.00
N MET A 204 31.68 7.67 -9.43
CA MET A 204 32.08 8.72 -8.47
C MET A 204 31.96 10.12 -9.10
N ALA A 205 32.49 10.30 -10.30
CA ALA A 205 32.40 11.59 -11.03
C ALA A 205 30.95 11.93 -11.43
N MET A 206 30.11 10.91 -11.72
CA MET A 206 28.69 11.10 -11.99
C MET A 206 27.96 11.64 -10.77
N ILE A 207 28.14 11.01 -9.60
CA ILE A 207 27.55 11.45 -8.33
C ILE A 207 28.00 12.88 -8.00
N ALA A 208 29.30 13.17 -8.11
CA ALA A 208 29.85 14.52 -7.88
C ALA A 208 29.33 15.58 -8.84
N GLY A 209 28.74 15.19 -9.96
CA GLY A 209 28.15 16.11 -10.93
C GLY A 209 26.74 16.59 -10.60
N LEU A 210 26.03 15.87 -9.73
CA LEU A 210 24.62 16.07 -9.43
C LEU A 210 24.30 17.36 -8.65
N PRO A 211 25.11 17.79 -7.64
CA PRO A 211 24.80 18.97 -6.81
C PRO A 211 24.49 20.23 -7.60
N LYS A 212 25.16 20.45 -8.72
CA LYS A 212 24.98 21.64 -9.58
C LYS A 212 23.54 21.84 -10.04
N ALA A 213 22.86 20.77 -10.46
CA ALA A 213 21.44 20.77 -10.85
C ALA A 213 20.92 19.33 -10.90
N PRO A 214 20.46 18.76 -9.80
CA PRO A 214 20.11 17.33 -9.66
C PRO A 214 19.06 16.84 -10.66
N SER A 215 18.12 17.69 -11.04
CA SER A 215 17.11 17.34 -12.08
C SER A 215 17.67 17.41 -13.50
N LYS A 216 18.55 18.38 -13.79
CA LYS A 216 19.12 18.60 -15.13
C LYS A 216 20.18 17.56 -15.51
N TYR A 217 21.00 17.16 -14.54
CA TYR A 217 22.09 16.20 -14.71
C TYR A 217 21.75 14.80 -14.20
N ASN A 218 20.46 14.53 -13.97
CA ASN A 218 19.98 13.24 -13.53
C ASN A 218 20.27 12.16 -14.59
N PRO A 219 21.06 11.12 -14.28
CA PRO A 219 21.47 10.13 -15.26
C PRO A 219 20.34 9.17 -15.69
N VAL A 220 19.27 9.06 -14.88
CA VAL A 220 18.05 8.29 -15.21
C VAL A 220 17.19 9.04 -16.22
N VAL A 221 17.04 10.37 -16.03
CA VAL A 221 16.13 11.20 -16.84
C VAL A 221 16.84 11.82 -18.05
N ASN A 222 18.10 12.24 -17.88
CA ASN A 222 18.90 12.96 -18.88
C ASN A 222 20.31 12.35 -19.05
N PRO A 223 20.44 11.09 -19.49
CA PRO A 223 21.71 10.37 -19.52
C PRO A 223 22.80 11.10 -20.31
N LYS A 224 22.46 11.70 -21.46
CA LYS A 224 23.41 12.45 -22.27
C LYS A 224 24.04 13.63 -21.52
N ARG A 225 23.22 14.47 -20.89
CA ARG A 225 23.71 15.62 -20.10
C ARG A 225 24.47 15.19 -18.83
N ALA A 226 24.08 14.08 -18.24
CA ALA A 226 24.78 13.52 -17.11
C ALA A 226 26.19 13.06 -17.50
N ILE A 227 26.35 12.35 -18.64
CA ILE A 227 27.65 11.96 -19.19
C ILE A 227 28.52 13.21 -19.53
N GLU A 228 27.95 14.23 -20.18
CA GLU A 228 28.66 15.48 -20.47
C GLU A 228 29.21 16.13 -19.18
N ARG A 229 28.40 16.19 -18.12
CA ARG A 229 28.81 16.74 -16.83
C ARG A 229 29.86 15.87 -16.13
N ARG A 230 29.71 14.56 -16.14
CA ARG A 230 30.69 13.58 -15.63
C ARG A 230 32.04 13.76 -16.33
N ASN A 231 32.04 13.78 -17.64
CA ASN A 231 33.27 13.90 -18.43
C ASN A 231 33.97 15.24 -18.18
N TRP A 232 33.21 16.32 -18.00
CA TRP A 232 33.78 17.61 -17.58
C TRP A 232 34.47 17.50 -16.22
N ILE A 233 33.91 16.78 -15.22
CA ILE A 233 34.53 16.58 -13.91
C ILE A 233 35.80 15.72 -14.05
N LEU A 234 35.76 14.63 -14.79
CA LEU A 234 36.94 13.79 -15.07
C LEU A 234 38.07 14.60 -15.70
N GLY A 235 37.75 15.47 -16.66
CA GLY A 235 38.74 16.39 -17.27
C GLY A 235 39.32 17.40 -16.25
N ARG A 236 38.51 17.89 -15.30
CA ARG A 236 39.03 18.73 -14.21
C ARG A 236 39.91 17.94 -13.23
N MET A 237 39.53 16.70 -12.87
CA MET A 237 40.33 15.83 -12.02
C MET A 237 41.73 15.56 -12.65
N LEU A 238 41.76 15.35 -13.97
CA LEU A 238 43.01 15.22 -14.72
C LEU A 238 43.86 16.54 -14.67
N LYS A 239 43.20 17.67 -14.91
CA LYS A 239 43.85 19.00 -14.88
C LYS A 239 44.44 19.35 -13.51
N LEU A 240 43.78 18.93 -12.43
CA LEU A 240 44.20 19.12 -11.05
C LEU A 240 45.19 18.05 -10.56
N GLY A 241 45.56 17.08 -11.41
CA GLY A 241 46.48 16.01 -11.04
C GLY A 241 45.91 14.97 -10.06
N PHE A 242 44.60 14.92 -9.91
CA PHE A 242 43.90 13.98 -9.03
C PHE A 242 43.85 12.57 -9.60
N ILE A 243 43.90 12.45 -10.93
CA ILE A 243 43.94 11.20 -11.71
C ILE A 243 44.97 11.35 -12.83
N ASN A 244 45.48 10.25 -13.30
CA ASN A 244 46.36 10.21 -14.49
C ASN A 244 45.53 10.07 -15.79
N LYS A 245 46.23 10.26 -16.94
CA LYS A 245 45.55 10.19 -18.26
C LYS A 245 44.93 8.81 -18.55
N ALA A 246 45.58 7.74 -18.18
CA ALA A 246 45.04 6.39 -18.41
C ALA A 246 43.71 6.18 -17.67
N ALA A 247 43.61 6.56 -16.38
CA ALA A 247 42.38 6.47 -15.62
C ALA A 247 41.27 7.38 -16.17
N HIS A 248 41.63 8.60 -16.63
CA HIS A 248 40.67 9.49 -17.29
C HIS A 248 40.14 8.86 -18.57
N ASP A 249 41.01 8.38 -19.46
CA ASP A 249 40.63 7.86 -20.77
C ASP A 249 39.77 6.57 -20.64
N GLN A 250 40.02 5.76 -19.61
CA GLN A 250 39.17 4.60 -19.27
C GLN A 250 37.80 5.05 -18.77
N ALA A 251 37.73 5.98 -17.81
CA ALA A 251 36.47 6.40 -17.17
C ALA A 251 35.50 7.11 -18.12
N ILE A 252 35.99 7.84 -19.13
CA ILE A 252 35.13 8.50 -20.13
C ILE A 252 34.48 7.51 -21.10
N GLN A 253 35.05 6.31 -21.29
CA GLN A 253 34.47 5.28 -22.15
C GLN A 253 33.32 4.51 -21.45
N GLU A 254 33.25 4.58 -20.13
CA GLU A 254 32.15 3.94 -19.40
C GLU A 254 30.81 4.60 -19.75
N GLY A 255 29.74 3.81 -19.87
CA GLY A 255 28.37 4.30 -19.99
C GLY A 255 27.90 5.01 -18.71
N THR A 256 26.62 5.16 -18.52
CA THR A 256 26.09 5.71 -17.26
C THR A 256 26.24 4.74 -16.09
N GLY A 257 26.29 3.44 -16.34
CA GLY A 257 26.34 2.37 -15.33
C GLY A 257 25.11 2.30 -14.43
N ILE A 258 24.03 3.00 -14.79
CA ILE A 258 22.84 3.11 -13.94
C ILE A 258 22.14 1.77 -13.79
N GLU A 259 22.06 1.29 -12.56
CA GLU A 259 21.20 0.18 -12.13
C GLU A 259 20.01 0.71 -11.31
N TYR A 260 19.41 1.81 -11.80
CA TYR A 260 18.28 2.41 -11.10
C TYR A 260 17.16 1.41 -10.95
N ARG A 261 17.00 0.94 -9.76
CA ARG A 261 15.77 0.29 -9.32
C ARG A 261 14.93 1.38 -8.65
N SER A 262 13.87 1.80 -9.33
CA SER A 262 12.76 2.37 -8.59
C SER A 262 12.52 1.41 -7.44
N GLU A 263 12.54 1.88 -6.20
CA GLU A 263 12.18 1.01 -5.08
C GLU A 263 10.78 0.48 -5.36
N VAL A 264 10.77 -0.69 -5.93
CA VAL A 264 9.58 -1.51 -5.94
C VAL A 264 9.50 -2.03 -4.52
N ALA A 265 8.55 -1.51 -3.76
CA ALA A 265 8.19 -2.15 -2.52
C ALA A 265 8.06 -3.65 -2.77
N ASP A 266 8.66 -4.48 -1.94
CA ASP A 266 8.56 -5.94 -2.07
C ASP A 266 7.10 -6.40 -1.99
N VAL A 267 6.27 -5.58 -1.33
CA VAL A 267 4.85 -5.83 -1.08
C VAL A 267 4.02 -4.60 -1.44
N SER A 268 2.99 -4.78 -2.25
CA SER A 268 2.04 -3.71 -2.60
C SER A 268 0.98 -3.53 -1.50
N ALA A 269 1.23 -2.61 -0.56
CA ALA A 269 0.30 -2.28 0.51
C ALA A 269 0.25 -0.77 0.82
N PRO A 270 0.06 0.12 -0.17
CA PRO A 270 0.17 1.57 0.05
C PRO A 270 -0.92 2.12 1.00
N TYR A 271 -2.13 1.59 0.96
CA TYR A 271 -3.21 1.97 1.88
C TYR A 271 -2.86 1.64 3.34
N LEU A 272 -2.26 0.47 3.58
CA LEU A 272 -1.80 0.08 4.91
C LEU A 272 -0.62 0.94 5.35
N ALA A 273 0.33 1.21 4.45
CA ALA A 273 1.47 2.09 4.74
C ALA A 273 1.00 3.48 5.21
N GLU A 274 -0.03 4.04 4.54
CA GLU A 274 -0.63 5.32 4.95
C GLU A 274 -1.35 5.22 6.30
N MET A 275 -2.02 4.10 6.60
CA MET A 275 -2.61 3.87 7.93
C MET A 275 -1.54 3.87 9.02
N VAL A 276 -0.39 3.21 8.79
CA VAL A 276 0.74 3.19 9.73
C VAL A 276 1.31 4.60 9.89
N ARG A 277 1.57 5.31 8.78
CA ARG A 277 2.07 6.68 8.82
C ARG A 277 1.15 7.59 9.65
N ALA A 278 -0.14 7.56 9.35
CA ALA A 278 -1.13 8.39 10.06
C ALA A 278 -1.20 8.05 11.55
N ALA A 279 -1.18 6.77 11.92
CA ALA A 279 -1.22 6.33 13.32
C ALA A 279 0.03 6.79 14.10
N LEU A 280 1.21 6.68 13.49
CA LEU A 280 2.46 7.10 14.12
C LEU A 280 2.57 8.62 14.21
N THR A 281 2.20 9.34 13.16
CA THR A 281 2.19 10.81 13.17
C THR A 281 1.20 11.35 14.21
N ALA A 282 0.01 10.75 14.34
CA ALA A 282 -0.95 11.14 15.37
C ALA A 282 -0.41 10.93 16.80
N ARG A 283 0.44 9.92 17.01
CA ARG A 283 0.98 9.58 18.34
C ARG A 283 2.29 10.32 18.67
N PHE A 284 3.19 10.48 17.69
CA PHE A 284 4.57 10.96 17.90
C PHE A 284 4.89 12.27 17.18
N GLY A 285 3.94 12.83 16.41
CA GLY A 285 4.16 13.99 15.55
C GLY A 285 4.90 13.66 14.25
N GLU A 286 5.06 14.66 13.37
CA GLU A 286 5.69 14.48 12.05
C GLU A 286 7.17 14.08 12.12
N THR A 287 7.85 14.35 13.24
CA THR A 287 9.27 13.97 13.45
C THR A 287 9.50 12.46 13.41
N VAL A 288 8.44 11.66 13.60
CA VAL A 288 8.53 10.19 13.48
C VAL A 288 8.95 9.73 12.09
N LEU A 289 8.67 10.52 11.06
CA LEU A 289 9.03 10.19 9.67
C LEU A 289 10.55 10.19 9.44
N GLY A 290 11.29 10.92 10.25
CA GLY A 290 12.77 10.97 10.25
C GLY A 290 13.42 10.15 11.35
N SER A 291 12.67 9.35 12.12
CA SER A 291 13.13 8.64 13.31
C SER A 291 14.00 7.40 13.03
N GLY A 292 13.93 6.86 11.81
CA GLY A 292 14.53 5.57 11.44
C GLY A 292 13.87 4.36 12.08
N TYR A 293 12.66 4.50 12.59
CA TYR A 293 11.92 3.37 13.16
C TYR A 293 11.58 2.34 12.10
N LYS A 294 11.61 1.08 12.48
CA LYS A 294 11.16 -0.07 11.70
C LYS A 294 9.84 -0.54 12.28
N VAL A 295 8.80 -0.47 11.47
CA VAL A 295 7.44 -0.86 11.85
C VAL A 295 7.09 -2.14 11.13
N TYR A 296 6.88 -3.19 11.88
CA TYR A 296 6.40 -4.47 11.36
C TYR A 296 4.89 -4.51 11.51
N THR A 297 4.22 -4.73 10.40
CA THR A 297 2.77 -4.85 10.35
C THR A 297 2.33 -6.29 10.52
N THR A 298 1.03 -6.51 10.68
CA THR A 298 0.43 -7.85 10.77
C THR A 298 0.21 -8.51 9.42
N VAL A 299 0.33 -7.78 8.29
CA VAL A 299 0.03 -8.32 6.97
C VAL A 299 1.12 -9.28 6.50
N ARG A 300 0.70 -10.35 5.85
CA ARG A 300 1.57 -11.31 5.18
C ARG A 300 1.75 -10.91 3.72
N SER A 301 2.98 -10.87 3.26
CA SER A 301 3.33 -10.36 1.92
C SER A 301 2.65 -11.11 0.78
N ASP A 302 2.54 -12.43 0.90
CA ASP A 302 1.97 -13.32 -0.10
C ASP A 302 0.47 -13.08 -0.30
N ILE A 303 -0.32 -13.13 0.78
CA ILE A 303 -1.78 -12.92 0.70
C ILE A 303 -2.13 -11.45 0.49
N GLN A 304 -1.26 -10.52 0.91
CA GLN A 304 -1.44 -9.09 0.62
C GLN A 304 -1.40 -8.82 -0.89
N ASN A 305 -0.42 -9.37 -1.58
CA ASN A 305 -0.32 -9.23 -3.04
C ASN A 305 -1.52 -9.91 -3.73
N ALA A 306 -1.96 -11.06 -3.22
CA ALA A 306 -3.16 -11.74 -3.72
C ALA A 306 -4.44 -10.89 -3.53
N ALA A 307 -4.58 -10.19 -2.40
CA ALA A 307 -5.71 -9.29 -2.15
C ALA A 307 -5.75 -8.13 -3.16
N VAL A 308 -4.62 -7.46 -3.36
CA VAL A 308 -4.50 -6.36 -4.34
C VAL A 308 -4.83 -6.86 -5.75
N GLN A 309 -4.26 -8.00 -6.15
CA GLN A 309 -4.51 -8.55 -7.48
C GLN A 309 -5.96 -8.97 -7.67
N SER A 310 -6.60 -9.54 -6.64
CA SER A 310 -8.02 -9.93 -6.68
C SER A 310 -8.96 -8.74 -6.86
N VAL A 311 -8.66 -7.61 -6.20
CA VAL A 311 -9.42 -6.35 -6.38
C VAL A 311 -9.23 -5.83 -7.81
N ILE A 312 -7.98 -5.71 -8.26
CA ILE A 312 -7.67 -5.20 -9.60
C ILE A 312 -8.37 -6.04 -10.68
N ASP A 313 -8.23 -7.37 -10.64
CA ASP A 313 -8.79 -8.27 -11.66
C ASP A 313 -10.32 -8.29 -11.60
N GLY A 314 -10.92 -8.25 -10.40
CA GLY A 314 -12.36 -8.20 -10.22
C GLY A 314 -12.98 -6.92 -10.78
N LEU A 315 -12.36 -5.76 -10.54
CA LEU A 315 -12.82 -4.47 -11.07
C LEU A 315 -12.60 -4.38 -12.58
N MET A 316 -11.51 -4.92 -13.10
CA MET A 316 -11.31 -5.04 -14.55
C MET A 316 -12.35 -5.97 -15.19
N ALA A 317 -12.70 -7.07 -14.53
CA ALA A 317 -13.73 -7.98 -15.03
C ALA A 317 -15.12 -7.31 -15.09
N TYR A 318 -15.48 -6.50 -14.08
CA TYR A 318 -16.66 -5.65 -14.12
C TYR A 318 -16.65 -4.74 -15.35
N ASP A 319 -15.54 -4.03 -15.55
CA ASP A 319 -15.38 -3.05 -16.64
C ASP A 319 -15.49 -3.69 -18.04
N LEU A 320 -14.94 -4.90 -18.20
CA LEU A 320 -15.06 -5.68 -19.43
C LEU A 320 -16.53 -6.04 -19.76
N ARG A 321 -17.36 -6.33 -18.75
CA ARG A 321 -18.78 -6.62 -18.93
C ARG A 321 -19.60 -5.40 -19.37
N HIS A 322 -19.15 -4.21 -18.94
CA HIS A 322 -19.87 -2.95 -19.20
C HIS A 322 -19.42 -2.20 -20.45
N GLY A 323 -18.35 -2.66 -21.11
CA GLY A 323 -17.93 -2.19 -22.41
C GLY A 323 -16.89 -1.06 -22.37
N TRP A 324 -16.41 -0.73 -23.55
CA TRP A 324 -15.34 0.24 -23.81
C TRP A 324 -15.86 1.68 -23.81
N ARG A 325 -15.25 2.54 -23.01
CA ARG A 325 -15.62 3.96 -22.85
C ARG A 325 -14.85 4.92 -23.77
N GLY A 326 -13.94 4.40 -24.59
CA GLY A 326 -13.05 5.20 -25.45
C GLY A 326 -11.63 5.33 -24.88
N ALA A 327 -10.77 5.95 -25.67
CA ALA A 327 -9.41 6.28 -25.27
C ALA A 327 -9.40 7.26 -24.08
N GLU A 328 -8.34 7.20 -23.25
CA GLU A 328 -8.19 8.09 -22.09
C GLU A 328 -7.92 9.54 -22.50
N ALA A 329 -7.18 9.74 -23.58
CA ALA A 329 -6.88 11.04 -24.20
C ALA A 329 -6.43 10.85 -25.65
N ASN A 330 -6.14 11.96 -26.34
CA ASN A 330 -5.38 11.97 -27.59
C ASN A 330 -4.01 12.59 -27.36
N SER A 331 -2.98 12.13 -28.08
CA SER A 331 -1.58 12.61 -27.96
C SER A 331 -1.38 14.04 -28.41
N GLU A 332 -2.29 14.58 -29.24
CA GLU A 332 -2.29 16.00 -29.63
C GLU A 332 -2.66 16.90 -28.43
N ASP A 333 -3.56 16.44 -27.57
CA ASP A 333 -3.99 17.18 -26.37
C ASP A 333 -3.03 16.99 -25.21
N LYS A 334 -2.52 15.76 -25.01
CA LYS A 334 -1.70 15.40 -23.88
C LYS A 334 -0.68 14.32 -24.24
N PRO A 335 0.64 14.60 -24.14
CA PRO A 335 1.67 13.65 -24.53
C PRO A 335 1.72 12.41 -23.60
N LEU A 336 2.12 11.27 -24.16
CA LEU A 336 2.21 9.96 -23.50
C LEU A 336 3.00 9.99 -22.18
N SER A 337 4.00 10.88 -22.07
CA SER A 337 4.85 11.05 -20.88
C SER A 337 4.07 11.51 -19.62
N HIS A 338 2.86 12.05 -19.79
CA HIS A 338 2.02 12.49 -18.68
C HIS A 338 1.16 11.37 -18.05
N PHE A 339 1.22 10.17 -18.59
CA PHE A 339 0.41 9.05 -18.12
C PHE A 339 1.29 8.01 -17.41
N ASP A 340 1.06 7.77 -16.15
CA ASP A 340 1.76 6.75 -15.37
C ASP A 340 1.09 5.37 -15.51
N VAL A 341 1.82 4.31 -15.13
CA VAL A 341 1.23 2.97 -15.00
C VAL A 341 0.27 2.97 -13.82
N VAL A 342 -0.92 2.42 -14.00
CA VAL A 342 -2.00 2.42 -13.01
C VAL A 342 -2.64 1.04 -12.94
N GLY A 343 -2.73 0.43 -11.77
CA GLY A 343 -3.29 -0.92 -11.59
C GLY A 343 -2.65 -1.97 -12.50
N GLY A 344 -1.36 -1.81 -12.81
CA GLY A 344 -0.64 -2.64 -13.76
C GLY A 344 -1.01 -2.41 -15.24
N LEU A 345 -1.77 -1.33 -15.54
CA LEU A 345 -2.13 -0.92 -16.90
C LEU A 345 -1.10 0.11 -17.43
N SER A 346 -0.34 -0.28 -18.43
CA SER A 346 0.63 0.60 -19.07
C SER A 346 -0.07 1.54 -20.06
N PRO A 347 0.24 2.85 -20.07
CA PRO A 347 -0.23 3.76 -21.10
C PRO A 347 0.51 3.49 -22.41
N ALA A 348 -0.19 3.59 -23.53
CA ALA A 348 0.38 3.45 -24.87
C ALA A 348 -0.32 4.37 -25.86
N GLN A 349 0.46 4.97 -26.77
CA GLN A 349 -0.05 5.80 -27.85
C GLN A 349 -0.26 4.95 -29.11
N VAL A 350 -1.43 5.01 -29.69
CA VAL A 350 -1.75 4.32 -30.95
C VAL A 350 -0.99 4.97 -32.09
N LEU A 351 -0.09 4.21 -32.72
CA LEU A 351 0.68 4.66 -33.91
C LEU A 351 -0.01 4.27 -35.21
N LYS A 352 -0.60 3.06 -35.27
CA LYS A 352 -1.21 2.53 -36.49
C LYS A 352 -2.37 1.62 -36.16
N VAL A 353 -3.44 1.75 -36.93
CA VAL A 353 -4.66 0.94 -36.81
C VAL A 353 -4.81 0.08 -38.06
N ASN A 354 -4.59 -1.22 -37.94
CA ASN A 354 -4.83 -2.20 -39.00
C ASN A 354 -6.26 -2.76 -38.87
N LYS A 355 -6.70 -3.61 -39.80
CA LYS A 355 -8.05 -4.18 -39.72
C LYS A 355 -8.32 -4.94 -38.40
N HIS A 356 -7.37 -5.78 -37.98
CA HIS A 356 -7.53 -6.68 -36.80
C HIS A 356 -6.34 -6.58 -35.81
N SER A 357 -5.62 -5.48 -35.81
CA SER A 357 -4.56 -5.21 -34.84
C SER A 357 -4.30 -3.72 -34.70
N VAL A 358 -3.63 -3.35 -33.63
CA VAL A 358 -3.18 -1.98 -33.32
C VAL A 358 -1.71 -2.02 -32.97
N GLU A 359 -0.91 -1.13 -33.55
CA GLU A 359 0.48 -0.88 -33.14
C GLU A 359 0.49 0.33 -32.23
N ALA A 360 1.09 0.18 -31.06
CA ALA A 360 1.11 1.22 -30.03
C ALA A 360 2.51 1.41 -29.42
N LEU A 361 2.88 2.67 -29.17
CA LEU A 361 4.14 3.08 -28.56
C LEU A 361 3.96 3.14 -27.03
N MET A 362 4.80 2.46 -26.29
CA MET A 362 4.88 2.51 -24.84
C MET A 362 5.82 3.64 -24.37
N ARG A 363 5.76 4.02 -23.10
CA ARG A 363 6.60 5.09 -22.53
C ARG A 363 8.11 4.82 -22.59
N ASP A 364 8.52 3.56 -22.58
CA ASP A 364 9.92 3.13 -22.71
C ASP A 364 10.45 3.18 -24.15
N GLY A 365 9.62 3.63 -25.11
CA GLY A 365 9.95 3.70 -26.53
C GLY A 365 9.71 2.38 -27.27
N GLN A 366 9.28 1.31 -26.60
CA GLN A 366 8.94 0.04 -27.25
C GLN A 366 7.63 0.15 -28.03
N THR A 367 7.62 -0.31 -29.27
CA THR A 367 6.39 -0.49 -30.05
C THR A 367 5.87 -1.91 -29.87
N VAL A 368 4.58 -2.03 -29.53
CA VAL A 368 3.90 -3.31 -29.28
C VAL A 368 2.70 -3.46 -30.21
N THR A 369 2.37 -4.71 -30.53
CA THR A 369 1.18 -5.04 -31.32
C THR A 369 0.11 -5.65 -30.42
N ILE A 370 -1.09 -5.09 -30.47
CA ILE A 370 -2.29 -5.60 -29.82
C ILE A 370 -3.08 -6.36 -30.89
N PRO A 371 -3.16 -7.70 -30.81
CA PRO A 371 -3.89 -8.52 -31.78
C PRO A 371 -5.40 -8.42 -31.56
N TRP A 372 -6.21 -8.92 -32.51
CA TRP A 372 -7.67 -8.90 -32.41
C TRP A 372 -8.22 -9.54 -31.16
N GLY A 373 -7.65 -10.66 -30.69
CA GLY A 373 -8.02 -11.28 -29.42
C GLY A 373 -7.87 -10.36 -28.20
N GLY A 374 -6.98 -9.34 -28.28
CA GLY A 374 -6.83 -8.31 -27.26
C GLY A 374 -7.76 -7.11 -27.41
N LEU A 375 -8.48 -6.99 -28.54
CA LEU A 375 -9.31 -5.82 -28.90
C LEU A 375 -10.81 -6.17 -28.97
N SER A 376 -11.17 -7.37 -29.39
CA SER A 376 -12.53 -7.77 -29.78
C SER A 376 -13.59 -7.64 -28.70
N TRP A 377 -13.21 -7.62 -27.44
CA TRP A 377 -14.11 -7.40 -26.32
C TRP A 377 -14.71 -5.99 -26.27
N ALA A 378 -14.05 -4.99 -26.89
CA ALA A 378 -14.26 -3.56 -26.72
C ALA A 378 -15.54 -3.06 -27.41
N ARG A 379 -16.68 -3.62 -27.01
CA ARG A 379 -18.00 -3.11 -27.36
C ARG A 379 -18.22 -1.74 -26.74
N ALA A 380 -18.72 -0.78 -27.48
CA ALA A 380 -18.91 0.57 -26.96
C ALA A 380 -19.87 0.60 -25.77
N TYR A 381 -19.46 1.22 -24.67
CA TYR A 381 -20.34 1.49 -23.53
C TYR A 381 -21.49 2.40 -23.96
N LYS A 382 -22.72 2.06 -23.60
CA LYS A 382 -23.91 2.89 -23.82
C LYS A 382 -24.52 3.33 -22.50
N SER A 383 -24.73 2.40 -21.60
CA SER A 383 -25.21 2.65 -20.23
C SER A 383 -24.75 1.51 -19.32
N VAL A 384 -24.98 1.65 -18.03
CA VAL A 384 -24.67 0.59 -17.03
C VAL A 384 -25.34 -0.75 -17.34
N ASN A 385 -26.42 -0.75 -18.12
CA ASN A 385 -27.17 -1.95 -18.50
C ASN A 385 -27.10 -2.29 -20.00
N SER A 386 -26.29 -1.56 -20.78
CA SER A 386 -26.29 -1.72 -22.25
C SER A 386 -24.94 -1.41 -22.87
N VAL A 387 -24.50 -2.26 -23.76
CA VAL A 387 -23.29 -2.10 -24.59
C VAL A 387 -23.66 -2.11 -26.07
N GLY A 388 -22.82 -1.53 -26.90
CA GLY A 388 -22.98 -1.50 -28.34
C GLY A 388 -22.80 -2.88 -29.01
N PRO A 389 -22.95 -2.97 -30.34
CA PRO A 389 -22.64 -4.18 -31.08
C PRO A 389 -21.17 -4.57 -30.96
N SER A 390 -20.85 -5.84 -31.19
CA SER A 390 -19.46 -6.30 -31.23
C SER A 390 -18.71 -5.62 -32.39
N PRO A 391 -17.51 -5.06 -32.16
CA PRO A 391 -16.70 -4.50 -33.21
C PRO A 391 -16.22 -5.61 -34.15
N ASN A 392 -16.03 -5.27 -35.46
CA ASN A 392 -15.47 -6.21 -36.43
C ASN A 392 -14.15 -5.72 -37.05
N LYS A 393 -13.71 -4.53 -36.69
CA LYS A 393 -12.42 -3.94 -37.07
C LYS A 393 -11.89 -2.99 -35.97
N ALA A 394 -10.57 -2.87 -35.85
CA ALA A 394 -9.92 -2.07 -34.80
C ALA A 394 -10.23 -0.57 -34.90
N SER A 395 -10.48 -0.03 -36.12
CA SER A 395 -10.87 1.37 -36.31
C SER A 395 -12.26 1.75 -35.76
N GLN A 396 -13.05 0.78 -35.29
CA GLN A 396 -14.28 1.03 -34.54
C GLN A 396 -14.00 1.21 -33.03
N ILE A 397 -12.79 0.89 -32.59
CA ILE A 397 -12.40 0.88 -31.17
C ILE A 397 -11.50 2.06 -30.85
N VAL A 398 -10.43 2.27 -31.66
CA VAL A 398 -9.40 3.29 -31.43
C VAL A 398 -9.00 3.98 -32.73
N LYS A 399 -8.35 5.16 -32.63
CA LYS A 399 -7.81 5.96 -33.71
C LYS A 399 -6.31 6.17 -33.50
N VAL A 400 -5.59 6.56 -34.54
CA VAL A 400 -4.19 6.99 -34.45
C VAL A 400 -4.11 8.23 -33.54
N GLY A 401 -3.11 8.28 -32.69
CA GLY A 401 -2.94 9.33 -31.69
C GLY A 401 -3.65 9.04 -30.34
N ASP A 402 -4.57 8.11 -30.28
CA ASP A 402 -5.25 7.76 -29.02
C ASP A 402 -4.26 7.25 -27.96
N ILE A 403 -4.42 7.73 -26.73
CA ILE A 403 -3.76 7.19 -25.54
C ILE A 403 -4.69 6.15 -24.91
N ILE A 404 -4.20 4.93 -24.88
CA ILE A 404 -4.94 3.74 -24.39
C ILE A 404 -4.19 3.06 -23.25
N ARG A 405 -4.88 2.19 -22.52
CA ARG A 405 -4.28 1.33 -21.50
C ARG A 405 -4.15 -0.09 -22.02
N ILE A 406 -2.98 -0.68 -21.80
CA ILE A 406 -2.68 -2.04 -22.20
C ILE A 406 -2.07 -2.85 -21.07
N LYS A 407 -2.30 -4.16 -21.10
CA LYS A 407 -1.72 -5.12 -20.16
C LYS A 407 -1.32 -6.38 -20.93
N LYS A 408 -0.26 -7.05 -20.50
CA LYS A 408 0.08 -8.38 -21.04
C LYS A 408 -0.77 -9.45 -20.35
N ALA A 409 -1.49 -10.25 -21.09
CA ALA A 409 -2.33 -11.33 -20.57
C ALA A 409 -2.32 -12.51 -21.54
N GLY A 410 -2.12 -13.74 -21.04
CA GLY A 410 -2.06 -14.94 -21.88
C GLY A 410 -0.99 -14.86 -23.00
N GLY A 411 0.13 -14.18 -22.75
CA GLY A 411 1.22 -14.02 -23.72
C GLY A 411 1.01 -12.92 -24.75
N ILE A 412 -0.17 -12.29 -24.83
CA ILE A 412 -0.49 -11.22 -25.80
C ILE A 412 -0.74 -9.88 -25.06
N TRP A 413 -0.60 -8.79 -25.81
CA TRP A 413 -1.05 -7.48 -25.36
C TRP A 413 -2.56 -7.34 -25.54
N VAL A 414 -3.25 -6.83 -24.52
CA VAL A 414 -4.69 -6.65 -24.50
C VAL A 414 -5.04 -5.22 -24.13
N LEU A 415 -6.03 -4.67 -24.82
CA LEU A 415 -6.63 -3.39 -24.48
C LEU A 415 -7.38 -3.49 -23.17
N ARG A 416 -7.21 -2.50 -22.29
CA ARG A 416 -7.94 -2.32 -21.04
C ARG A 416 -8.28 -0.86 -20.86
N GLN A 417 -8.99 -0.55 -19.80
CA GLN A 417 -9.28 0.82 -19.36
C GLN A 417 -9.25 0.87 -17.83
N ILE A 418 -9.03 2.05 -17.28
CA ILE A 418 -9.08 2.26 -15.83
C ILE A 418 -10.54 2.12 -15.39
N PRO A 419 -10.88 1.22 -14.46
CA PRO A 419 -12.24 1.07 -13.96
C PRO A 419 -12.76 2.36 -13.32
N LYS A 420 -14.03 2.69 -13.58
CA LYS A 420 -14.74 3.75 -12.84
C LYS A 420 -15.33 3.24 -11.52
N VAL A 421 -15.61 1.94 -11.47
CA VAL A 421 -16.07 1.27 -10.27
C VAL A 421 -14.89 1.10 -9.31
N GLN A 422 -15.17 1.19 -8.02
CA GLN A 422 -14.21 0.94 -6.93
C GLN A 422 -14.54 -0.36 -6.23
N GLY A 423 -13.58 -0.89 -5.52
CA GLY A 423 -13.72 -2.08 -4.72
C GLY A 423 -12.63 -2.16 -3.67
N GLU A 424 -12.87 -2.99 -2.68
CA GLU A 424 -11.91 -3.28 -1.64
C GLU A 424 -11.94 -4.76 -1.26
N LEU A 425 -10.88 -5.19 -0.60
CA LEU A 425 -10.83 -6.46 0.10
C LEU A 425 -10.02 -6.30 1.38
N ILE A 426 -10.61 -6.72 2.49
CA ILE A 426 -9.91 -6.81 3.77
C ILE A 426 -10.03 -8.22 4.35
N ALA A 427 -8.91 -8.72 4.88
CA ALA A 427 -8.86 -10.01 5.56
C ALA A 427 -8.21 -9.89 6.92
N LEU A 428 -8.75 -10.61 7.90
CA LEU A 428 -8.23 -10.64 9.26
C LEU A 428 -8.26 -12.05 9.88
N ASN A 429 -7.39 -12.25 10.84
CA ASN A 429 -7.36 -13.45 11.67
C ASN A 429 -8.50 -13.40 12.69
N PRO A 430 -9.43 -14.38 12.69
CA PRO A 430 -10.58 -14.36 13.59
C PRO A 430 -10.24 -14.64 15.06
N GLU A 431 -9.08 -15.21 15.37
CA GLU A 431 -8.66 -15.53 16.73
C GLU A 431 -7.96 -14.34 17.42
N THR A 432 -7.29 -13.46 16.65
CA THR A 432 -6.47 -12.36 17.19
C THR A 432 -6.91 -10.98 16.74
N GLY A 433 -7.67 -10.86 15.66
CA GLY A 433 -8.01 -9.57 15.03
C GLY A 433 -6.89 -8.98 14.18
N ALA A 434 -5.76 -9.66 13.98
CA ALA A 434 -4.69 -9.19 13.11
C ALA A 434 -5.19 -9.00 11.68
N ILE A 435 -4.98 -7.82 11.08
CA ILE A 435 -5.26 -7.59 9.66
C ILE A 435 -4.16 -8.30 8.86
N GLU A 436 -4.51 -9.33 8.11
CA GLU A 436 -3.57 -10.14 7.35
C GLU A 436 -3.42 -9.68 5.91
N ALA A 437 -4.44 -9.00 5.35
CA ALA A 437 -4.37 -8.35 4.03
C ALA A 437 -5.37 -7.19 3.95
N LEU A 438 -5.01 -6.14 3.18
CA LEU A 438 -5.86 -4.98 2.93
C LEU A 438 -5.58 -4.36 1.56
N ALA A 439 -6.59 -4.34 0.69
CA ALA A 439 -6.59 -3.63 -0.59
C ALA A 439 -7.74 -2.61 -0.58
N GLY A 440 -7.44 -1.33 -0.32
CA GLY A 440 -8.44 -0.30 -0.08
C GLY A 440 -9.03 0.35 -1.33
N GLY A 441 -8.60 -0.04 -2.56
CA GLY A 441 -9.07 0.51 -3.82
C GLY A 441 -8.34 -0.12 -5.01
N PHE A 442 -8.66 0.36 -6.23
CA PHE A 442 -8.04 -0.10 -7.47
C PHE A 442 -6.55 0.26 -7.55
N ASP A 443 -6.21 1.52 -7.29
CA ASP A 443 -4.83 2.02 -7.30
C ASP A 443 -4.71 3.26 -6.43
N PHE A 444 -3.74 3.27 -5.51
CA PHE A 444 -3.51 4.34 -4.54
C PHE A 444 -3.11 5.67 -5.21
N ASN A 445 -2.44 5.63 -6.36
CA ASN A 445 -2.03 6.84 -7.08
C ASN A 445 -3.22 7.56 -7.73
N ILE A 446 -4.33 6.83 -8.01
CA ILE A 446 -5.58 7.43 -8.49
C ILE A 446 -6.41 7.95 -7.33
N SER A 447 -6.54 7.17 -6.27
CA SER A 447 -7.35 7.50 -5.10
C SER A 447 -6.71 7.00 -3.83
N GLN A 448 -6.39 7.93 -2.94
CA GLN A 448 -5.87 7.62 -1.60
C GLN A 448 -6.99 7.29 -0.61
N PHE A 449 -8.24 7.38 -1.03
CA PHE A 449 -9.39 7.03 -0.20
C PHE A 449 -9.43 5.53 0.06
N ASN A 450 -9.25 5.15 1.33
CA ASN A 450 -9.23 3.76 1.75
C ASN A 450 -10.65 3.26 2.04
N HIS A 451 -11.26 2.58 1.06
CA HIS A 451 -12.63 2.07 1.19
C HIS A 451 -12.78 1.08 2.34
N ALA A 452 -11.73 0.35 2.72
CA ALA A 452 -11.79 -0.62 3.81
C ALA A 452 -12.09 0.00 5.19
N ILE A 453 -11.68 1.26 5.42
CA ILE A 453 -11.82 1.93 6.73
C ILE A 453 -12.56 3.27 6.69
N GLN A 454 -12.67 3.90 5.50
CA GLN A 454 -13.30 5.22 5.32
C GLN A 454 -14.62 5.13 4.56
N GLY A 455 -14.84 4.06 3.79
CA GLY A 455 -15.99 3.88 2.91
C GLY A 455 -17.23 3.45 3.69
N TRP A 456 -17.98 4.40 4.25
CA TRP A 456 -19.28 4.13 4.87
C TRP A 456 -20.30 3.77 3.80
N ARG A 457 -20.71 2.52 3.78
CA ARG A 457 -21.61 1.96 2.79
C ARG A 457 -22.76 1.18 3.44
N GLN A 458 -23.91 1.12 2.77
CA GLN A 458 -25.04 0.36 3.23
C GLN A 458 -24.71 -1.14 3.20
N ALA A 459 -24.89 -1.82 4.36
CA ALA A 459 -24.50 -3.21 4.54
C ALA A 459 -25.29 -4.18 3.65
N GLY A 460 -26.51 -3.85 3.31
CA GLY A 460 -27.44 -4.76 2.61
C GLY A 460 -27.62 -6.07 3.38
N SER A 461 -27.82 -7.14 2.64
CA SER A 461 -28.11 -8.45 3.24
C SER A 461 -26.96 -9.10 4.03
N THR A 462 -25.73 -8.50 4.05
CA THR A 462 -24.66 -8.98 4.94
C THR A 462 -24.96 -8.72 6.42
N LEU A 463 -25.90 -7.83 6.74
CA LEU A 463 -26.33 -7.57 8.12
C LEU A 463 -27.33 -8.63 8.64
N LYS A 464 -28.04 -9.34 7.77
CA LYS A 464 -29.07 -10.33 8.17
C LYS A 464 -28.57 -11.37 9.18
N PRO A 465 -27.36 -11.96 9.05
CA PRO A 465 -26.88 -12.95 10.00
C PRO A 465 -26.93 -12.50 11.46
N PHE A 466 -26.73 -11.21 11.74
CA PHE A 466 -26.72 -10.68 13.11
C PHE A 466 -28.15 -10.61 13.70
N VAL A 467 -29.15 -10.31 12.88
CA VAL A 467 -30.57 -10.37 13.30
C VAL A 467 -30.97 -11.83 13.57
N TYR A 468 -30.50 -12.76 12.72
CA TYR A 468 -30.74 -14.20 12.92
C TYR A 468 -29.98 -14.73 14.14
N ALA A 469 -28.74 -14.27 14.37
CA ALA A 469 -27.98 -14.61 15.58
C ALA A 469 -28.72 -14.21 16.85
N LEU A 470 -29.26 -12.98 16.89
CA LEU A 470 -30.10 -12.54 18.02
C LEU A 470 -31.34 -13.46 18.21
N ALA A 471 -31.96 -13.89 17.12
CA ALA A 471 -33.11 -14.83 17.22
C ALA A 471 -32.68 -16.19 17.79
N LEU A 472 -31.54 -16.72 17.34
CA LEU A 472 -30.99 -17.97 17.90
C LEU A 472 -30.69 -17.84 19.39
N GLU A 473 -30.16 -16.70 19.84
CA GLU A 473 -29.95 -16.39 21.27
C GLU A 473 -31.28 -16.30 22.05
N ARG A 474 -32.39 -16.07 21.37
CA ARG A 474 -33.74 -15.98 21.94
C ARG A 474 -34.54 -17.29 21.84
N GLY A 475 -33.87 -18.39 21.53
CA GLY A 475 -34.49 -19.72 21.54
C GLY A 475 -35.05 -20.16 20.18
N PHE A 476 -34.97 -19.34 19.13
CA PHE A 476 -35.19 -19.85 17.79
C PHE A 476 -34.12 -20.89 17.42
N THR A 477 -34.43 -21.74 16.49
CA THR A 477 -33.52 -22.75 15.96
C THR A 477 -33.38 -22.59 14.44
N PRO A 478 -32.40 -23.17 13.80
CA PRO A 478 -32.32 -23.20 12.33
C PRO A 478 -33.54 -23.73 11.63
N TYR A 479 -34.32 -24.59 12.34
CA TYR A 479 -35.55 -25.26 11.84
C TYR A 479 -36.83 -24.52 12.20
N SER A 480 -36.79 -23.46 13.02
CA SER A 480 -37.97 -22.64 13.31
C SER A 480 -38.57 -22.07 12.04
N VAL A 481 -39.88 -22.17 11.90
CA VAL A 481 -40.62 -21.79 10.68
C VAL A 481 -41.15 -20.37 10.85
N VAL A 482 -40.91 -19.51 9.85
CA VAL A 482 -41.41 -18.14 9.75
C VAL A 482 -42.05 -17.94 8.37
N SER A 483 -43.10 -17.15 8.28
CA SER A 483 -43.80 -16.91 7.02
C SER A 483 -42.99 -15.96 6.11
N ASP A 484 -42.86 -16.33 4.82
CA ASP A 484 -42.35 -15.48 3.74
C ASP A 484 -43.47 -14.84 2.89
N SER A 485 -44.74 -14.83 3.41
CA SER A 485 -45.87 -14.24 2.71
C SER A 485 -45.79 -12.71 2.68
N PRO A 486 -46.46 -12.03 1.77
CA PRO A 486 -46.55 -10.56 1.74
C PRO A 486 -46.96 -9.97 3.07
N MET A 487 -46.49 -8.76 3.37
CA MET A 487 -46.82 -8.03 4.60
C MET A 487 -46.82 -6.54 4.34
N THR A 488 -47.62 -5.82 5.11
CA THR A 488 -47.64 -4.35 5.15
C THR A 488 -47.57 -3.90 6.59
N ILE A 489 -46.73 -2.88 6.86
CA ILE A 489 -46.52 -2.30 8.18
C ILE A 489 -46.70 -0.77 8.04
N GLY A 490 -47.87 -0.27 8.45
CA GLY A 490 -48.26 1.12 8.14
C GLY A 490 -48.28 1.33 6.62
N ASN A 491 -47.51 2.28 6.12
CA ASN A 491 -47.40 2.58 4.69
C ASN A 491 -46.25 1.85 3.99
N TRP A 492 -45.55 0.91 4.69
CA TRP A 492 -44.40 0.21 4.16
C TRP A 492 -44.76 -1.25 3.82
N SER A 493 -44.58 -1.58 2.55
CA SER A 493 -44.80 -2.94 2.02
C SER A 493 -43.50 -3.52 1.48
N PRO A 494 -42.65 -4.12 2.34
CA PRO A 494 -41.42 -4.75 1.88
C PRO A 494 -41.70 -5.91 0.95
N SER A 495 -40.75 -6.20 0.03
CA SER A 495 -40.83 -7.33 -0.89
C SER A 495 -39.50 -8.09 -0.91
N ASN A 496 -39.52 -9.33 -1.36
CA ASN A 496 -38.32 -10.08 -1.67
C ASN A 496 -37.69 -9.56 -2.99
N ALA A 497 -36.37 -9.68 -3.12
CA ALA A 497 -35.64 -9.15 -4.29
C ALA A 497 -36.10 -9.77 -5.63
N ASP A 498 -36.57 -11.03 -5.59
CA ASP A 498 -37.08 -11.77 -6.75
C ASP A 498 -38.61 -11.63 -6.96
N GLY A 499 -39.30 -10.84 -6.10
CA GLY A 499 -40.73 -10.65 -6.12
C GLY A 499 -41.56 -11.91 -5.78
N ARG A 500 -40.93 -13.01 -5.40
CA ARG A 500 -41.59 -14.29 -5.10
C ARG A 500 -41.80 -14.47 -3.60
N PHE A 501 -42.77 -15.30 -3.23
CA PHE A 501 -43.12 -15.62 -1.85
C PHE A 501 -43.22 -17.16 -1.68
N MET A 502 -42.69 -17.67 -0.55
CA MET A 502 -42.57 -19.10 -0.31
C MET A 502 -43.48 -19.59 0.83
N GLY A 503 -44.28 -18.70 1.45
CA GLY A 503 -45.12 -19.07 2.60
C GLY A 503 -44.27 -19.46 3.83
N PRO A 504 -44.72 -20.49 4.61
CA PRO A 504 -43.93 -20.98 5.75
C PRO A 504 -42.61 -21.59 5.33
N ILE A 505 -41.50 -21.12 5.89
CA ILE A 505 -40.12 -21.52 5.52
C ILE A 505 -39.25 -21.55 6.77
N THR A 506 -38.30 -22.48 6.84
CA THR A 506 -37.35 -22.52 7.98
C THR A 506 -36.38 -21.33 7.95
N LEU A 507 -35.91 -20.89 9.13
CA LEU A 507 -34.91 -19.82 9.24
C LEU A 507 -33.65 -20.12 8.42
N ARG A 508 -33.18 -21.38 8.47
CA ARG A 508 -32.05 -21.87 7.68
C ARG A 508 -32.25 -21.59 6.20
N ARG A 509 -33.39 -22.04 5.62
CA ARG A 509 -33.69 -21.81 4.22
C ARG A 509 -33.91 -20.36 3.88
N ALA A 510 -34.54 -19.60 4.76
CA ALA A 510 -34.79 -18.18 4.58
C ALA A 510 -33.49 -17.37 4.50
N LEU A 511 -32.46 -17.68 5.32
CA LEU A 511 -31.21 -16.97 5.31
C LEU A 511 -30.33 -17.32 4.10
N TYR A 512 -30.23 -18.60 3.72
CA TYR A 512 -29.42 -18.94 2.57
C TYR A 512 -30.03 -18.46 1.24
N LEU A 513 -31.35 -18.29 1.16
CA LEU A 513 -32.03 -17.62 0.05
C LEU A 513 -32.16 -16.11 0.22
N SER A 514 -31.67 -15.58 1.34
CA SER A 514 -31.67 -14.13 1.63
C SER A 514 -33.07 -13.49 1.65
N ARG A 515 -34.11 -14.19 2.14
CA ARG A 515 -35.52 -13.71 2.12
C ARG A 515 -35.69 -12.46 2.98
N ASN A 516 -36.24 -11.40 2.41
CA ASN A 516 -36.43 -10.12 3.07
C ASN A 516 -37.57 -10.17 4.11
N LEU A 517 -38.71 -10.72 3.74
CA LEU A 517 -39.90 -10.71 4.58
C LEU A 517 -39.72 -11.52 5.87
N VAL A 518 -39.00 -12.66 5.77
CA VAL A 518 -38.63 -13.44 6.96
C VAL A 518 -37.72 -12.63 7.89
N SER A 519 -36.73 -11.92 7.34
CA SER A 519 -35.82 -11.09 8.15
C SER A 519 -36.57 -9.96 8.87
N VAL A 520 -37.55 -9.32 8.23
CA VAL A 520 -38.38 -8.27 8.84
C VAL A 520 -39.23 -8.85 9.98
N ARG A 521 -39.92 -9.96 9.73
CA ARG A 521 -40.71 -10.65 10.78
C ARG A 521 -39.87 -11.11 11.95
N LEU A 522 -38.69 -11.61 11.65
CA LEU A 522 -37.75 -12.05 12.67
C LEU A 522 -37.31 -10.88 13.56
N LEU A 523 -36.98 -9.73 12.95
CA LEU A 523 -36.65 -8.52 13.70
C LEU A 523 -37.83 -8.02 14.54
N GLN A 524 -39.07 -8.09 14.04
CA GLN A 524 -40.25 -7.79 14.82
C GLN A 524 -40.38 -8.72 16.04
N SER A 525 -40.15 -10.03 15.85
CA SER A 525 -40.24 -11.04 16.92
C SER A 525 -39.18 -10.82 18.02
N VAL A 526 -37.97 -10.42 17.67
CA VAL A 526 -36.90 -10.17 18.65
C VAL A 526 -36.86 -8.74 19.14
N THR A 527 -37.61 -7.84 18.56
CA THR A 527 -37.74 -6.40 18.74
C THR A 527 -36.54 -5.57 18.26
N LEU A 528 -36.83 -4.40 17.71
CA LEU A 528 -35.86 -3.45 17.18
C LEU A 528 -34.87 -2.97 18.27
N ASP A 529 -35.37 -2.64 19.45
CA ASP A 529 -34.56 -2.13 20.57
C ASP A 529 -33.50 -3.14 21.01
N ARG A 530 -33.88 -4.42 21.08
CA ARG A 530 -32.94 -5.50 21.41
C ARG A 530 -31.90 -5.70 20.32
N ALA A 531 -32.28 -5.58 19.04
CA ALA A 531 -31.34 -5.65 17.94
C ALA A 531 -30.34 -4.50 17.99
N ARG A 532 -30.78 -3.27 18.27
CA ARG A 532 -29.90 -2.12 18.45
C ARG A 532 -28.96 -2.23 19.65
N GLN A 533 -29.36 -2.92 20.72
CA GLN A 533 -28.48 -3.23 21.86
C GLN A 533 -27.52 -4.39 21.57
N TYR A 534 -27.87 -5.30 20.68
CA TYR A 534 -27.10 -6.49 20.36
C TYR A 534 -26.00 -6.22 19.32
N LEU A 535 -26.33 -5.48 18.26
CA LEU A 535 -25.43 -5.21 17.13
C LEU A 535 -24.10 -4.51 17.56
N PRO A 536 -24.10 -3.54 18.47
CA PRO A 536 -22.85 -2.91 18.92
C PRO A 536 -21.86 -3.86 19.60
N ARG A 537 -22.29 -5.01 20.09
CA ARG A 537 -21.38 -6.03 20.62
C ARG A 537 -20.43 -6.56 19.56
N PHE A 538 -20.83 -6.56 18.30
CA PHE A 538 -20.01 -6.96 17.14
C PHE A 538 -19.13 -5.83 16.57
N GLY A 539 -19.21 -4.63 17.16
CA GLY A 539 -18.43 -3.47 16.71
C GLY A 539 -19.17 -2.51 15.79
N PHE A 540 -20.48 -2.73 15.54
CA PHE A 540 -21.30 -1.77 14.79
C PHE A 540 -21.54 -0.50 15.63
N ILE A 541 -21.49 0.67 14.98
CA ILE A 541 -21.68 1.97 15.64
C ILE A 541 -23.17 2.27 15.70
N ASP A 542 -23.70 2.57 16.90
CA ASP A 542 -25.14 2.77 17.14
C ASP A 542 -25.73 3.88 16.29
N ASP A 543 -25.04 5.01 16.13
CA ASP A 543 -25.50 6.15 15.31
C ASP A 543 -25.66 5.81 13.82
N LYS A 544 -25.05 4.72 13.35
CA LYS A 544 -25.15 4.24 11.98
C LYS A 544 -26.22 3.17 11.79
N LEU A 545 -26.89 2.77 12.88
CA LEU A 545 -27.97 1.79 12.87
C LEU A 545 -29.31 2.53 12.76
N PRO A 546 -30.15 2.24 11.74
CA PRO A 546 -31.45 2.87 11.61
C PRO A 546 -32.41 2.46 12.74
N ASN A 547 -33.20 3.43 13.23
CA ASN A 547 -34.20 3.18 14.27
C ASN A 547 -35.56 2.78 13.67
N ASN A 548 -35.53 1.78 12.77
CA ASN A 548 -36.75 1.23 12.16
C ASN A 548 -36.49 -0.18 11.60
N LEU A 549 -37.55 -0.85 11.15
CA LEU A 549 -37.52 -2.24 10.71
C LEU A 549 -36.71 -2.46 9.41
N THR A 550 -36.31 -1.42 8.68
CA THR A 550 -35.42 -1.57 7.51
C THR A 550 -34.03 -2.05 7.92
N LEU A 551 -33.67 -1.97 9.22
CA LEU A 551 -32.47 -2.59 9.80
C LEU A 551 -32.36 -4.07 9.41
N ALA A 552 -33.48 -4.80 9.39
CA ALA A 552 -33.51 -6.21 8.95
C ALA A 552 -33.07 -6.43 7.49
N LEU A 553 -33.14 -5.38 6.67
CA LEU A 553 -32.75 -5.40 5.26
C LEU A 553 -31.33 -4.84 5.04
N GLY A 554 -30.67 -4.40 6.12
CA GLY A 554 -29.29 -3.92 6.08
C GLY A 554 -29.14 -2.48 5.63
N THR A 555 -30.06 -1.60 6.00
CA THR A 555 -29.94 -0.15 5.74
C THR A 555 -28.91 0.55 6.65
N ALA A 556 -28.33 -0.17 7.61
CA ALA A 556 -27.20 0.32 8.41
C ALA A 556 -25.99 0.65 7.53
N GLN A 557 -25.28 1.74 7.87
CA GLN A 557 -24.02 2.09 7.23
C GLN A 557 -22.84 1.49 8.01
N VAL A 558 -21.94 0.83 7.28
CA VAL A 558 -20.77 0.16 7.86
C VAL A 558 -19.55 0.40 6.99
N VAL A 559 -18.37 0.28 7.56
CA VAL A 559 -17.13 0.13 6.78
C VAL A 559 -16.74 -1.35 6.69
N PRO A 560 -16.06 -1.79 5.62
CA PRO A 560 -15.67 -3.19 5.44
C PRO A 560 -14.92 -3.81 6.63
N LEU A 561 -14.01 -3.06 7.25
CA LEU A 561 -13.31 -3.51 8.46
C LEU A 561 -14.25 -3.86 9.61
N GLN A 562 -15.31 -3.07 9.83
CA GLN A 562 -16.33 -3.41 10.84
C GLN A 562 -17.07 -4.70 10.49
N MET A 563 -17.41 -4.88 9.21
CA MET A 563 -18.07 -6.10 8.76
C MET A 563 -17.16 -7.33 8.93
N ALA A 564 -15.87 -7.23 8.58
CA ALA A 564 -14.89 -8.29 8.79
C ALA A 564 -14.74 -8.65 10.27
N THR A 565 -14.62 -7.63 11.14
CA THR A 565 -14.55 -7.80 12.60
C THR A 565 -15.80 -8.49 13.15
N ALA A 566 -16.99 -8.10 12.66
CA ALA A 566 -18.24 -8.69 13.09
C ALA A 566 -18.38 -10.16 12.66
N TYR A 567 -17.95 -10.50 11.44
CA TYR A 567 -17.97 -11.89 10.94
C TYR A 567 -16.94 -12.79 11.63
N ALA A 568 -15.86 -12.22 12.20
CA ALA A 568 -14.92 -12.98 13.02
C ALA A 568 -15.61 -13.72 14.17
N ALA A 569 -16.66 -13.14 14.77
CA ALA A 569 -17.41 -13.80 15.82
C ALA A 569 -18.12 -15.09 15.36
N PHE A 570 -18.51 -15.20 14.10
CA PHE A 570 -19.05 -16.45 13.55
C PHE A 570 -17.97 -17.49 13.25
N ALA A 571 -16.75 -17.03 12.90
CA ALA A 571 -15.64 -17.91 12.58
C ALA A 571 -14.96 -18.50 13.83
N ASN A 572 -14.88 -17.72 14.92
CA ASN A 572 -14.10 -18.06 16.13
C ASN A 572 -14.92 -18.68 17.27
N GLY A 573 -16.23 -18.82 17.12
CA GLY A 573 -17.10 -19.42 18.15
C GLY A 573 -17.79 -18.40 19.06
N GLY A 574 -17.94 -17.14 18.66
CA GLY A 574 -18.73 -16.12 19.33
C GLY A 574 -17.92 -15.09 20.13
N TYR A 575 -16.64 -14.95 19.89
CA TYR A 575 -15.78 -13.97 20.56
C TYR A 575 -15.61 -12.70 19.75
N ARG A 576 -15.49 -11.56 20.40
CA ARG A 576 -15.11 -10.30 19.81
C ARG A 576 -13.60 -10.15 19.83
N VAL A 577 -13.00 -9.89 18.68
CA VAL A 577 -11.60 -9.48 18.55
C VAL A 577 -11.54 -8.03 18.08
N ASN A 578 -10.48 -7.32 18.46
CA ASN A 578 -10.26 -5.93 18.01
C ASN A 578 -9.23 -5.95 16.87
N PRO A 579 -9.54 -5.31 15.71
CA PRO A 579 -8.62 -5.31 14.59
C PRO A 579 -7.37 -4.46 14.89
N TYR A 580 -6.20 -4.95 14.51
CA TYR A 580 -4.94 -4.22 14.60
C TYR A 580 -4.03 -4.54 13.41
N PHE A 581 -3.09 -3.64 13.12
CA PHE A 581 -2.23 -3.73 11.93
C PHE A 581 -0.74 -3.44 12.22
N ILE A 582 -0.37 -2.98 13.41
CA ILE A 582 1.03 -2.83 13.83
C ILE A 582 1.34 -3.95 14.81
N GLU A 583 2.28 -4.82 14.44
CA GLU A 583 2.75 -5.94 15.28
C GLU A 583 3.80 -5.47 16.27
N ARG A 584 4.85 -4.77 15.77
CA ARG A 584 5.91 -4.21 16.61
C ARG A 584 6.59 -3.00 15.97
N ILE A 585 7.27 -2.20 16.78
CA ILE A 585 8.09 -1.07 16.37
C ILE A 585 9.46 -1.24 16.99
N GLU A 586 10.50 -1.12 16.17
CA GLU A 586 11.91 -1.18 16.58
C GLU A 586 12.59 0.17 16.28
N ASP A 587 13.58 0.52 17.11
CA ASP A 587 14.47 1.66 16.83
C ASP A 587 15.57 1.30 15.81
N THR A 588 16.45 2.24 15.49
CA THR A 588 17.56 2.06 14.57
C THR A 588 18.59 1.02 15.03
N LYS A 589 18.59 0.66 16.32
CA LYS A 589 19.49 -0.34 16.93
C LYS A 589 18.84 -1.71 17.01
N GLY A 590 17.55 -1.83 16.64
CA GLY A 590 16.77 -3.07 16.75
C GLY A 590 16.14 -3.27 18.12
N THR A 591 16.13 -2.24 19.00
CA THR A 591 15.43 -2.31 20.29
C THR A 591 13.95 -2.22 20.05
N VAL A 592 13.17 -3.14 20.63
CA VAL A 592 11.70 -3.14 20.51
C VAL A 592 11.13 -2.03 21.38
N LEU A 593 10.53 -1.01 20.74
CA LEU A 593 9.87 0.12 21.41
C LEU A 593 8.39 -0.17 21.70
N PHE A 594 7.77 -1.01 20.89
CA PHE A 594 6.38 -1.41 21.00
C PHE A 594 6.21 -2.84 20.51
N GLN A 595 5.43 -3.62 21.25
CA GLN A 595 4.96 -4.94 20.87
C GLN A 595 3.45 -5.00 21.12
N ALA A 596 2.68 -5.38 20.09
CA ALA A 596 1.23 -5.54 20.22
C ALA A 596 0.90 -6.70 21.17
N LYS A 597 -0.08 -6.49 22.03
CA LYS A 597 -0.68 -7.50 22.91
C LYS A 597 -2.20 -7.51 22.66
N PRO A 598 -2.66 -8.07 21.51
CA PRO A 598 -4.07 -8.10 21.18
C PRO A 598 -4.85 -9.04 22.11
N GLU A 599 -6.15 -8.76 22.27
CA GLU A 599 -7.07 -9.72 22.86
C GLU A 599 -7.19 -10.95 21.94
N GLN A 600 -7.05 -12.15 22.52
CA GLN A 600 -7.08 -13.40 21.75
C GLN A 600 -8.16 -14.36 22.27
N VAL A 601 -8.67 -15.17 21.37
CA VAL A 601 -9.67 -16.19 21.70
C VAL A 601 -9.03 -17.32 22.50
N CYS A 602 -9.56 -17.56 23.70
CA CYS A 602 -9.15 -18.70 24.53
C CYS A 602 -10.38 -19.55 24.90
N LYS A 603 -10.70 -20.55 24.09
CA LYS A 603 -11.81 -21.46 24.37
C LYS A 603 -11.67 -22.27 25.68
N PRO A 604 -10.46 -22.80 26.02
CA PRO A 604 -10.26 -23.48 27.28
C PRO A 604 -10.45 -22.60 28.52
N CYS A 605 -10.21 -21.28 28.39
CA CYS A 605 -10.31 -20.35 29.53
C CYS A 605 -11.74 -20.14 30.05
N GLU A 606 -12.75 -20.62 29.36
CA GLU A 606 -14.15 -20.50 29.79
C GLU A 606 -14.65 -21.66 30.69
N ASN A 607 -13.83 -22.67 30.92
CA ASN A 607 -14.20 -23.73 31.82
C ASN A 607 -14.14 -23.21 33.28
N PRO A 608 -15.29 -23.19 34.06
CA PRO A 608 -15.29 -22.64 35.43
C PRO A 608 -14.33 -23.37 36.37
N ALA A 609 -14.06 -24.64 36.19
CA ALA A 609 -13.10 -25.41 36.97
C ALA A 609 -11.66 -24.93 36.72
N LEU A 610 -11.33 -24.56 35.47
CA LEU A 610 -10.03 -24.04 35.07
C LEU A 610 -9.90 -22.55 35.42
N ALA A 611 -10.99 -21.78 35.36
CA ALA A 611 -10.98 -20.35 35.70
C ALA A 611 -10.69 -20.15 37.20
N ASN A 612 -11.15 -21.00 38.09
CA ASN A 612 -10.86 -20.92 39.54
C ASN A 612 -9.40 -21.29 39.86
N GLU A 613 -8.80 -22.26 39.17
CA GLU A 613 -7.35 -22.54 39.29
C GLU A 613 -6.48 -21.39 38.80
N MET A 614 -6.96 -20.65 37.82
CA MET A 614 -6.27 -19.51 37.21
C MET A 614 -6.32 -18.22 38.03
N MET A 615 -7.30 -18.11 38.99
CA MET A 615 -7.45 -16.92 39.84
C MET A 615 -6.67 -17.00 41.16
N THR A 616 -6.04 -18.11 41.47
CA THR A 616 -5.19 -18.21 42.70
C THR A 616 -3.83 -17.56 42.41
N PRO A 617 -3.42 -16.54 43.18
CA PRO A 617 -2.10 -15.93 43.04
C PRO A 617 -1.00 -16.96 43.28
N ARG A 618 -0.09 -17.10 42.32
CA ARG A 618 1.12 -17.92 42.51
C ARG A 618 1.98 -17.26 43.61
N PRO A 619 2.47 -17.98 44.63
CA PRO A 619 3.45 -17.41 45.51
C PRO A 619 4.70 -17.01 44.74
N GLU A 620 5.11 -15.77 44.86
CA GLU A 620 6.39 -15.29 44.29
C GLU A 620 7.52 -16.06 44.97
N THR A 621 8.21 -16.90 44.22
CA THR A 621 9.51 -17.44 44.63
C THR A 621 10.54 -16.32 44.54
N PRO A 622 11.24 -16.00 45.64
CA PRO A 622 12.27 -14.98 45.60
C PRO A 622 13.40 -15.42 44.64
N PRO A 623 14.11 -14.48 43.99
CA PRO A 623 15.20 -14.80 43.12
C PRO A 623 16.32 -15.48 43.88
N SER A 624 16.72 -16.70 43.47
CA SER A 624 17.89 -17.41 43.98
C SER A 624 19.14 -16.66 43.56
N GLU A 625 19.86 -16.15 44.56
CA GLU A 625 21.22 -15.64 44.40
C GLU A 625 22.13 -16.72 43.86
N ILE A 626 22.87 -16.36 42.82
CA ILE A 626 23.96 -17.16 42.26
C ILE A 626 25.16 -16.95 43.15
N VAL A 627 25.48 -17.94 44.00
CA VAL A 627 26.81 -18.08 44.61
C VAL A 627 27.48 -19.30 44.01
N GLY A 628 28.62 -19.05 43.38
CA GLY A 628 29.43 -20.09 42.75
C GLY A 628 30.30 -20.87 43.71
N GLN A 629 30.81 -21.95 43.15
CA GLN A 629 31.99 -22.77 43.50
C GLN A 629 31.76 -24.11 44.20
N GLY A 630 32.21 -25.18 43.53
CA GLY A 630 33.11 -26.18 44.11
C GLY A 630 32.56 -27.58 44.33
N GLU A 631 32.86 -28.46 43.39
CA GLU A 631 33.33 -29.86 43.57
C GLU A 631 32.45 -31.02 44.12
N SER A 632 32.53 -32.07 43.30
CA SER A 632 32.58 -33.55 43.57
C SER A 632 31.31 -34.34 43.87
N VAL A 633 31.02 -35.14 42.90
CA VAL A 633 30.55 -36.52 42.79
C VAL A 633 30.32 -37.31 44.08
N LYS A 634 29.12 -37.89 44.21
CA LYS A 634 28.92 -39.31 44.55
C LYS A 634 27.57 -39.83 44.09
N VAL A 635 27.63 -40.93 43.40
CA VAL A 635 26.58 -41.90 43.03
C VAL A 635 26.16 -42.69 44.29
N ILE A 636 24.86 -43.00 44.46
CA ILE A 636 24.35 -44.25 45.01
C ILE A 636 22.85 -44.42 44.71
N GLU A 637 22.54 -45.43 43.92
CA GLU A 637 21.47 -46.43 43.86
C GLU A 637 20.03 -46.10 44.27
N ALA A 638 19.10 -46.50 43.38
CA ALA A 638 17.68 -46.70 43.59
C ALA A 638 17.39 -47.88 44.57
N PRO A 639 16.20 -47.96 45.19
CA PRO A 639 15.26 -48.91 44.65
C PRO A 639 13.77 -48.57 44.70
N SER A 640 13.05 -49.34 43.90
CA SER A 640 11.69 -49.95 44.03
C SER A 640 10.46 -49.12 43.65
N GLU A 641 9.85 -49.71 42.70
CA GLU A 641 8.52 -49.55 42.13
C GLU A 641 7.43 -49.46 43.19
N GLU A 642 6.56 -48.44 43.01
CA GLU A 642 5.17 -48.60 43.33
C GLU A 642 4.32 -47.86 42.29
N ASN A 643 3.58 -48.64 41.52
CA ASN A 643 2.61 -48.22 40.53
C ASN A 643 1.55 -47.30 41.18
N GLN A 644 1.61 -46.00 40.87
CA GLN A 644 0.44 -45.15 40.91
C GLN A 644 0.29 -44.50 39.54
N LEU A 645 -0.73 -44.90 38.80
CA LEU A 645 -1.24 -44.26 37.60
C LEU A 645 -1.67 -42.83 38.02
N THR A 646 -0.75 -41.89 37.94
CA THR A 646 -1.08 -40.46 37.99
C THR A 646 -1.39 -40.02 36.56
N ALA A 647 -2.66 -39.69 36.31
CA ALA A 647 -3.06 -38.96 35.11
C ALA A 647 -2.15 -37.73 34.94
N PRO A 648 -1.74 -37.38 33.72
CA PRO A 648 -0.91 -36.21 33.49
C PRO A 648 -1.67 -34.97 33.98
N SER A 649 -1.20 -34.38 35.07
CA SER A 649 -1.64 -33.06 35.52
C SER A 649 -1.20 -32.03 34.51
N THR A 650 -2.05 -31.73 33.54
CA THR A 650 -1.86 -30.62 32.64
C THR A 650 -2.08 -29.35 33.43
N THR A 651 -1.02 -28.78 33.98
CA THR A 651 -1.01 -27.44 34.54
C THR A 651 -1.31 -26.48 33.40
N LEU A 652 -2.56 -26.05 33.28
CA LEU A 652 -2.92 -24.95 32.39
C LEU A 652 -2.31 -23.66 32.96
N THR A 653 -1.24 -23.19 32.33
CA THR A 653 -0.71 -21.84 32.57
C THR A 653 -1.63 -20.82 31.88
N LEU A 654 -1.98 -19.73 32.59
CA LEU A 654 -2.68 -18.58 31.98
C LEU A 654 -1.92 -18.08 30.73
N PRO A 655 -2.64 -17.81 29.66
CA PRO A 655 -2.01 -17.19 28.51
C PRO A 655 -1.45 -15.80 28.88
N ASP A 656 -0.26 -15.45 28.39
CA ASP A 656 0.38 -14.15 28.57
C ASP A 656 -0.19 -13.08 27.59
N TYR A 657 -1.51 -13.12 27.36
CA TYR A 657 -2.22 -12.15 26.52
C TYR A 657 -3.62 -11.89 27.05
N PRO A 658 -4.23 -10.72 26.77
CA PRO A 658 -5.60 -10.42 27.13
C PRO A 658 -6.58 -11.37 26.43
N ILE A 659 -7.59 -11.84 27.17
CA ILE A 659 -8.57 -12.80 26.64
C ILE A 659 -9.72 -12.06 25.99
N ALA A 660 -10.08 -12.46 24.76
CA ALA A 660 -11.19 -11.91 23.99
C ALA A 660 -12.54 -12.24 24.67
N LYS A 661 -13.43 -11.25 24.69
CA LYS A 661 -14.76 -11.40 25.33
C LYS A 661 -15.71 -12.19 24.42
N ARG A 662 -16.38 -13.20 24.98
CA ARG A 662 -17.49 -13.85 24.30
C ARG A 662 -18.71 -12.91 24.25
N ILE A 663 -19.24 -12.67 23.06
CA ILE A 663 -20.40 -11.79 22.79
C ILE A 663 -21.62 -12.53 22.29
N MET A 664 -21.47 -13.81 21.97
CA MET A 664 -22.49 -14.67 21.43
C MET A 664 -22.29 -16.11 21.99
N SER A 665 -23.36 -16.83 22.31
CA SER A 665 -23.23 -18.18 22.80
C SER A 665 -22.60 -19.11 21.77
N GLU A 666 -21.86 -20.12 22.24
CA GLU A 666 -21.20 -21.10 21.36
C GLU A 666 -22.22 -21.81 20.45
N LYS A 667 -23.38 -22.17 21.02
CA LYS A 667 -24.45 -22.81 20.26
C LYS A 667 -24.95 -21.92 19.13
N ALA A 668 -25.28 -20.65 19.42
CA ALA A 668 -25.78 -19.74 18.40
C ALA A 668 -24.71 -19.43 17.32
N SER A 669 -23.44 -19.37 17.71
CA SER A 669 -22.31 -19.21 16.78
C SER A 669 -22.17 -20.42 15.84
N LYS A 670 -22.21 -21.65 16.37
CA LYS A 670 -22.19 -22.88 15.56
C LYS A 670 -23.39 -22.98 14.62
N ASP A 671 -24.59 -22.70 15.11
CA ASP A 671 -25.82 -22.73 14.31
C ASP A 671 -25.74 -21.69 13.20
N MET A 672 -25.26 -20.46 13.47
CA MET A 672 -25.11 -19.42 12.48
C MET A 672 -24.06 -19.76 11.42
N ALA A 673 -22.89 -20.25 11.83
CA ALA A 673 -21.85 -20.67 10.87
C ALA A 673 -22.34 -21.78 9.94
N ASN A 674 -23.10 -22.75 10.46
CA ASN A 674 -23.71 -23.81 9.65
C ASN A 674 -24.75 -23.26 8.65
N ILE A 675 -25.58 -22.27 9.05
CA ILE A 675 -26.52 -21.63 8.12
C ILE A 675 -25.73 -20.82 7.04
N LEU A 676 -24.66 -20.13 7.43
CA LEU A 676 -23.81 -19.37 6.50
C LEU A 676 -23.05 -20.28 5.53
N ARG A 677 -22.70 -21.50 5.94
CA ARG A 677 -22.18 -22.55 5.03
C ARG A 677 -23.21 -22.95 3.97
N ASP A 678 -24.49 -23.04 4.33
CA ASP A 678 -25.55 -23.35 3.37
C ASP A 678 -25.76 -22.24 2.32
N VAL A 679 -25.41 -20.98 2.62
CA VAL A 679 -25.42 -19.90 1.62
C VAL A 679 -24.49 -20.25 0.46
N ILE A 680 -23.38 -20.96 0.74
CA ILE A 680 -22.44 -21.46 -0.28
C ILE A 680 -22.97 -22.75 -0.91
N LEU A 681 -23.45 -23.69 -0.10
CA LEU A 681 -23.90 -25.01 -0.62
C LEU A 681 -25.18 -24.93 -1.45
N HIS A 682 -26.14 -24.13 -1.02
CA HIS A 682 -27.52 -24.15 -1.54
C HIS A 682 -28.05 -22.75 -1.88
N GLY A 683 -27.33 -21.67 -1.53
CA GLY A 683 -27.85 -20.30 -1.56
C GLY A 683 -27.20 -19.40 -2.61
N THR A 684 -27.15 -18.12 -2.26
CA THR A 684 -26.75 -17.02 -3.16
C THR A 684 -25.24 -16.95 -3.44
N ALA A 685 -24.40 -17.80 -2.80
CA ALA A 685 -22.94 -17.79 -2.96
C ALA A 685 -22.40 -19.12 -3.55
N ARG A 686 -23.19 -19.85 -4.33
CA ARG A 686 -22.80 -21.17 -4.90
C ARG A 686 -21.54 -21.12 -5.76
N SER A 687 -21.18 -19.97 -6.35
CA SER A 687 -19.94 -19.83 -7.13
C SER A 687 -18.68 -20.00 -6.28
N ALA A 688 -18.76 -19.93 -4.92
CA ALA A 688 -17.66 -20.24 -4.03
C ALA A 688 -17.35 -21.76 -3.97
N LEU A 689 -18.26 -22.63 -4.41
CA LEU A 689 -18.00 -24.07 -4.53
C LEU A 689 -16.82 -24.41 -5.45
N ARG A 690 -16.44 -23.50 -6.35
CA ARG A 690 -15.27 -23.65 -7.21
C ARG A 690 -13.95 -23.80 -6.45
N LEU A 691 -13.89 -23.32 -5.20
CA LEU A 691 -12.72 -23.45 -4.31
C LEU A 691 -12.49 -24.90 -3.87
N GLY A 692 -13.46 -25.81 -4.11
CA GLY A 692 -13.36 -27.21 -3.72
C GLY A 692 -13.34 -27.46 -2.21
N ARG A 693 -13.59 -26.41 -1.39
CA ARG A 693 -13.50 -26.43 0.08
C ARG A 693 -14.87 -26.59 0.72
N SER A 694 -14.90 -27.35 1.79
CA SER A 694 -16.12 -27.62 2.58
C SER A 694 -16.16 -26.86 3.92
N ASP A 695 -15.08 -26.12 4.26
CA ASP A 695 -14.90 -25.38 5.51
C ASP A 695 -15.06 -23.86 5.35
N ILE A 696 -15.73 -23.43 4.30
CA ILE A 696 -16.02 -22.02 4.03
C ILE A 696 -17.49 -21.67 4.24
N ALA A 697 -17.76 -20.48 4.73
CA ALA A 697 -19.09 -19.95 4.99
C ALA A 697 -19.14 -18.46 4.65
N GLY A 698 -20.32 -17.89 4.40
CA GLY A 698 -20.42 -16.46 4.12
C GLY A 698 -21.80 -16.01 3.70
N LYS A 699 -21.93 -14.72 3.38
CA LYS A 699 -23.18 -14.10 2.99
C LYS A 699 -22.96 -13.03 1.93
N THR A 700 -23.77 -13.07 0.88
CA THR A 700 -23.87 -12.00 -0.11
C THR A 700 -24.67 -10.83 0.44
N GLY A 701 -24.26 -9.61 0.07
CA GLY A 701 -25.01 -8.39 0.30
C GLY A 701 -25.23 -7.65 -1.01
N THR A 702 -26.41 -7.09 -1.15
CA THR A 702 -26.76 -6.21 -2.26
C THR A 702 -27.72 -5.15 -1.72
N THR A 703 -27.47 -3.90 -2.03
CA THR A 703 -28.34 -2.80 -1.67
C THR A 703 -29.38 -2.56 -2.77
N ASN A 704 -30.39 -1.75 -2.47
CA ASN A 704 -31.39 -1.36 -3.46
C ASN A 704 -30.69 -0.73 -4.68
N ASP A 705 -31.22 -1.02 -5.86
CA ASP A 705 -30.67 -0.59 -7.16
C ASP A 705 -29.26 -1.11 -7.44
N ALA A 706 -28.79 -2.13 -6.71
CA ALA A 706 -27.43 -2.68 -6.78
C ALA A 706 -26.35 -1.58 -6.74
N LYS A 707 -26.43 -0.65 -5.78
CA LYS A 707 -25.41 0.42 -5.60
C LYS A 707 -24.17 -0.09 -4.90
N ASP A 708 -24.34 -1.04 -3.99
CA ASP A 708 -23.27 -1.70 -3.25
C ASP A 708 -23.45 -3.21 -3.36
N ALA A 709 -22.38 -3.87 -3.76
CA ALA A 709 -22.28 -5.32 -3.81
C ALA A 709 -21.25 -5.77 -2.77
N TRP A 710 -21.64 -6.75 -1.93
CA TRP A 710 -20.82 -7.24 -0.82
C TRP A 710 -20.71 -8.76 -0.85
N PHE A 711 -19.59 -9.24 -0.38
CA PHE A 711 -19.47 -10.59 0.13
C PHE A 711 -18.65 -10.60 1.41
N ALA A 712 -19.22 -11.12 2.50
CA ALA A 712 -18.53 -11.34 3.77
C ALA A 712 -18.48 -12.85 4.02
N GLY A 713 -17.30 -13.42 4.09
CA GLY A 713 -17.10 -14.84 4.22
C GLY A 713 -15.87 -15.20 5.05
N PHE A 714 -15.80 -16.45 5.47
CA PHE A 714 -14.74 -16.94 6.35
C PHE A 714 -14.53 -18.45 6.22
N ASN A 715 -13.35 -18.88 6.67
CA ASN A 715 -13.08 -20.18 7.25
C ASN A 715 -12.62 -19.97 8.71
N PRO A 716 -12.39 -21.02 9.53
CA PRO A 716 -11.97 -20.83 10.92
C PRO A 716 -10.66 -20.10 11.14
N LYS A 717 -9.83 -19.91 10.12
CA LYS A 717 -8.50 -19.27 10.22
C LYS A 717 -8.44 -17.90 9.57
N LEU A 718 -9.39 -17.57 8.69
CA LEU A 718 -9.36 -16.32 7.95
C LEU A 718 -10.78 -15.83 7.66
N VAL A 719 -11.03 -14.57 7.97
CA VAL A 719 -12.23 -13.83 7.57
C VAL A 719 -11.87 -12.85 6.49
N ALA A 720 -12.63 -12.80 5.41
CA ALA A 720 -12.44 -11.80 4.38
C ALA A 720 -13.77 -11.16 3.97
N VAL A 721 -13.72 -9.86 3.71
CA VAL A 721 -14.84 -9.08 3.19
C VAL A 721 -14.40 -8.41 1.91
N SER A 722 -15.25 -8.45 0.89
CA SER A 722 -15.09 -7.70 -0.34
C SER A 722 -16.31 -6.85 -0.62
N TRP A 723 -16.07 -5.67 -1.16
CA TRP A 723 -17.09 -4.73 -1.60
C TRP A 723 -16.76 -4.18 -2.99
N VAL A 724 -17.81 -3.92 -3.77
CA VAL A 724 -17.74 -3.25 -5.08
C VAL A 724 -18.85 -2.21 -5.16
N GLY A 725 -18.51 -0.99 -5.60
CA GLY A 725 -19.44 0.13 -5.75
C GLY A 725 -18.78 1.33 -6.43
N PHE A 726 -19.51 2.40 -6.64
CA PHE A 726 -18.97 3.67 -7.12
C PHE A 726 -18.72 4.62 -5.94
N ASP A 727 -17.73 5.51 -6.05
CA ASP A 727 -17.45 6.55 -5.03
C ASP A 727 -18.70 7.39 -4.74
N GLN A 728 -19.35 7.86 -5.79
CA GLN A 728 -20.70 8.42 -5.70
C GLN A 728 -21.70 7.29 -5.91
N PRO A 729 -22.57 6.97 -4.92
CA PRO A 729 -23.47 5.84 -4.97
C PRO A 729 -24.37 5.84 -6.23
N ALA A 730 -24.08 4.95 -7.15
CA ALA A 730 -24.82 4.74 -8.40
C ALA A 730 -25.01 3.24 -8.65
N SER A 731 -26.01 2.86 -9.46
CA SER A 731 -26.27 1.47 -9.78
C SER A 731 -25.07 0.84 -10.50
N LEU A 732 -24.67 -0.35 -10.06
CA LEU A 732 -23.65 -1.18 -10.70
C LEU A 732 -24.19 -1.85 -11.98
N GLY A 733 -25.51 -1.94 -12.15
CA GLY A 733 -26.17 -2.63 -13.24
C GLY A 733 -27.08 -3.76 -12.77
N ARG A 734 -27.99 -4.18 -13.67
CA ARG A 734 -29.11 -5.06 -13.31
C ARG A 734 -28.71 -6.44 -12.76
N LEU A 735 -27.53 -6.96 -13.11
CA LEU A 735 -27.05 -8.29 -12.69
C LEU A 735 -25.85 -8.23 -11.74
N GLU A 736 -25.43 -7.05 -11.32
CA GLU A 736 -24.24 -6.85 -10.47
C GLU A 736 -24.57 -6.97 -8.98
N TYR A 737 -25.10 -8.14 -8.59
CA TYR A 737 -25.35 -8.48 -7.18
C TYR A 737 -24.05 -8.88 -6.47
N GLY A 738 -24.07 -8.95 -5.13
CA GLY A 738 -22.93 -9.38 -4.32
C GLY A 738 -22.33 -10.72 -4.75
N GLY A 739 -23.15 -11.69 -5.17
CA GLY A 739 -22.69 -12.98 -5.69
C GLY A 739 -21.99 -12.92 -7.04
N TYR A 740 -22.16 -11.80 -7.81
CA TYR A 740 -21.61 -11.66 -9.16
C TYR A 740 -20.52 -10.58 -9.24
N ALA A 741 -20.63 -9.48 -8.47
CA ALA A 741 -19.66 -8.39 -8.47
C ALA A 741 -18.59 -8.55 -7.37
N ALA A 742 -18.98 -8.87 -6.12
CA ALA A 742 -18.04 -8.91 -4.98
C ALA A 742 -17.48 -10.32 -4.69
N LEU A 743 -18.32 -11.36 -4.74
CA LEU A 743 -17.88 -12.74 -4.48
C LEU A 743 -16.71 -13.21 -5.36
N PRO A 744 -16.56 -12.83 -6.64
CA PRO A 744 -15.39 -13.19 -7.45
C PRO A 744 -14.06 -12.67 -6.88
N LEU A 745 -14.03 -11.45 -6.28
CA LEU A 745 -12.85 -10.89 -5.63
C LEU A 745 -12.47 -11.79 -4.43
N TRP A 746 -13.45 -12.07 -3.58
CA TRP A 746 -13.28 -12.94 -2.42
C TRP A 746 -12.84 -14.36 -2.81
N ASN A 747 -13.45 -14.95 -3.83
CA ASN A 747 -13.08 -16.26 -4.33
C ASN A 747 -11.61 -16.30 -4.82
N SER A 748 -11.19 -15.30 -5.61
CA SER A 748 -9.83 -15.22 -6.13
C SER A 748 -8.81 -15.09 -5.01
N PHE A 749 -9.11 -14.28 -4.00
CA PHE A 749 -8.28 -14.12 -2.83
C PHE A 749 -8.20 -15.39 -1.98
N MET A 750 -9.34 -16.00 -1.63
CA MET A 750 -9.38 -17.17 -0.75
C MET A 750 -8.83 -18.43 -1.41
N ASP A 751 -8.90 -18.53 -2.73
CA ASP A 751 -8.27 -19.61 -3.50
C ASP A 751 -6.76 -19.67 -3.22
N TYR A 752 -6.13 -18.50 -3.23
CA TYR A 752 -4.71 -18.35 -2.89
C TYR A 752 -4.45 -18.45 -1.38
N ALA A 753 -5.20 -17.69 -0.58
CA ALA A 753 -4.94 -17.54 0.85
C ALA A 753 -5.14 -18.83 1.66
N LEU A 754 -5.95 -19.77 1.15
CA LEU A 754 -6.24 -21.04 1.82
C LEU A 754 -5.47 -22.24 1.22
N THR A 755 -4.57 -22.04 0.25
CA THR A 755 -3.86 -23.14 -0.45
C THR A 755 -3.17 -24.09 0.52
N ASP A 756 -2.45 -23.58 1.52
CA ASP A 756 -1.67 -24.37 2.47
C ASP A 756 -2.39 -24.57 3.83
N ILE A 757 -3.67 -24.15 3.92
CA ILE A 757 -4.44 -24.28 5.15
C ILE A 757 -5.31 -25.56 5.05
N PRO A 758 -5.09 -26.56 5.94
CA PRO A 758 -5.90 -27.76 5.96
C PRO A 758 -7.37 -27.45 6.24
N GLU A 759 -8.27 -28.20 5.59
CA GLU A 759 -9.73 -28.06 5.83
C GLU A 759 -10.07 -28.47 7.26
N GLN A 760 -10.69 -27.56 7.98
CA GLN A 760 -11.17 -27.76 9.33
C GLN A 760 -12.39 -26.89 9.59
N TRP A 761 -13.44 -27.42 10.21
CA TRP A 761 -14.61 -26.65 10.60
C TRP A 761 -14.40 -25.97 11.97
N ILE A 762 -15.31 -25.07 12.34
CA ILE A 762 -15.22 -24.28 13.57
C ILE A 762 -15.21 -25.10 14.88
N ASP A 763 -15.67 -26.34 14.86
CA ASP A 763 -15.65 -27.28 15.99
C ASP A 763 -14.45 -28.25 15.95
N GLY A 764 -13.51 -28.02 15.03
CA GLY A 764 -12.35 -28.88 14.86
C GLY A 764 -12.59 -30.13 14.00
N SER A 765 -13.84 -30.41 13.61
CA SER A 765 -14.15 -31.55 12.76
C SER A 765 -13.64 -31.32 11.32
N ARG A 766 -13.33 -32.40 10.62
CA ARG A 766 -13.22 -32.37 9.16
C ARG A 766 -14.61 -32.46 8.57
N PRO A 767 -15.09 -31.44 7.82
CA PRO A 767 -16.39 -31.56 7.18
C PRO A 767 -16.35 -32.71 6.18
N GLN A 768 -17.33 -33.57 6.20
CA GLN A 768 -17.47 -34.57 5.15
C GLN A 768 -17.69 -33.88 3.81
N ALA A 769 -16.81 -34.12 2.86
CA ALA A 769 -16.96 -33.68 1.49
C ALA A 769 -18.34 -34.12 0.99
N ALA A 770 -19.10 -33.21 0.41
CA ALA A 770 -20.31 -33.59 -0.27
C ALA A 770 -19.92 -34.60 -1.36
N LYS A 771 -20.35 -35.86 -1.22
CA LYS A 771 -20.06 -36.87 -2.23
C LYS A 771 -20.58 -36.36 -3.56
N PRO A 772 -19.76 -36.29 -4.62
CA PRO A 772 -20.26 -36.02 -5.95
C PRO A 772 -21.33 -37.08 -6.24
N LYS A 773 -22.49 -36.66 -6.69
CA LYS A 773 -23.44 -37.60 -7.24
C LYS A 773 -22.73 -38.33 -8.35
N ALA A 774 -22.52 -39.64 -8.19
CA ALA A 774 -21.98 -40.51 -9.23
C ALA A 774 -22.83 -40.33 -10.47
N ASN A 775 -22.25 -39.74 -11.51
CA ASN A 775 -22.80 -39.87 -12.85
C ASN A 775 -22.79 -41.36 -13.19
N THR A 776 -23.95 -41.99 -13.16
CA THR A 776 -24.17 -43.26 -13.81
C THR A 776 -23.99 -43.08 -15.31
N ALA A 777 -22.74 -43.17 -15.76
CA ALA A 777 -22.42 -43.35 -17.16
C ALA A 777 -22.83 -44.78 -17.53
N ASN A 778 -23.92 -44.91 -18.28
CA ASN A 778 -24.22 -46.13 -19.02
C ASN A 778 -23.12 -46.31 -20.07
N ASN A 779 -22.25 -47.29 -19.84
CA ASN A 779 -21.46 -47.89 -20.90
C ASN A 779 -22.38 -48.75 -21.78
N SER A 780 -22.57 -48.37 -23.02
CA SER A 780 -22.82 -49.32 -24.10
C SER A 780 -21.97 -48.92 -25.29
N SER A 781 -20.97 -49.76 -25.52
CA SER A 781 -20.12 -49.79 -26.70
C SER A 781 -20.90 -50.32 -27.90
N SER A 782 -20.84 -49.65 -29.06
CA SER A 782 -20.70 -50.24 -30.38
C SER A 782 -20.52 -49.15 -31.42
N ALA A 783 -19.44 -49.26 -32.16
CA ALA A 783 -19.21 -48.56 -33.44
C ALA A 783 -19.19 -49.65 -34.56
N PRO A 784 -19.00 -49.35 -35.82
CA PRO A 784 -19.60 -48.33 -36.70
C PRO A 784 -20.15 -48.94 -37.99
N SER A 785 -20.85 -48.19 -38.80
CA SER A 785 -20.84 -48.39 -40.29
C SER A 785 -21.44 -47.23 -41.08
N ASP A 786 -20.77 -46.93 -42.17
CA ASP A 786 -20.99 -45.97 -43.26
C ASP A 786 -22.41 -45.82 -43.81
N ALA A 787 -22.73 -44.63 -44.28
CA ALA A 787 -23.09 -44.28 -45.68
C ALA A 787 -23.85 -42.93 -45.71
N SER A 788 -23.34 -41.96 -46.44
CA SER A 788 -24.08 -40.87 -47.09
C SER A 788 -24.72 -41.39 -48.42
N PRO A 789 -25.57 -40.68 -49.17
CA PRO A 789 -25.91 -39.23 -49.19
C PRO A 789 -27.36 -38.88 -49.64
N THR A 790 -27.59 -37.52 -49.72
CA THR A 790 -28.58 -36.80 -50.59
C THR A 790 -30.05 -36.68 -50.15
N THR A 791 -30.53 -35.50 -49.93
CA THR A 791 -31.19 -34.50 -50.82
C THR A 791 -31.88 -33.38 -50.01
N GLU A 792 -31.66 -32.17 -50.39
CA GLU A 792 -32.47 -30.95 -50.13
C GLU A 792 -33.80 -31.04 -50.98
N PRO A 793 -34.76 -30.09 -50.89
CA PRO A 793 -35.05 -28.99 -49.98
C PRO A 793 -36.58 -28.88 -49.62
N GLN A 794 -36.97 -28.02 -48.70
CA GLN A 794 -37.98 -26.97 -48.82
C GLN A 794 -38.38 -26.26 -47.52
N ASN A 795 -38.27 -24.94 -47.63
CA ASN A 795 -38.95 -23.85 -46.96
C ASN A 795 -40.14 -24.18 -46.03
N ASN A 796 -40.10 -23.63 -44.79
CA ASN A 796 -41.10 -22.66 -44.35
C ASN A 796 -40.68 -21.90 -43.11
N SER A 797 -40.79 -20.59 -43.23
CA SER A 797 -40.67 -19.57 -42.20
C SER A 797 -41.62 -19.78 -41.04
N GLU A 798 -41.06 -19.73 -39.81
CA GLU A 798 -41.71 -19.09 -38.68
C GLU A 798 -40.67 -18.72 -37.63
N THR A 799 -40.60 -17.43 -37.37
CA THR A 799 -39.84 -16.73 -36.35
C THR A 799 -40.30 -17.18 -34.97
N SER A 800 -39.41 -17.89 -34.23
CA SER A 800 -39.54 -18.01 -32.79
C SER A 800 -38.25 -17.49 -32.12
N LEU A 801 -38.43 -16.44 -31.35
CA LEU A 801 -37.44 -15.88 -30.42
C LEU A 801 -36.88 -16.98 -29.52
N PRO A 802 -35.53 -16.98 -29.22
CA PRO A 802 -34.98 -17.91 -28.27
C PRO A 802 -35.53 -17.61 -26.88
N SER A 803 -36.12 -18.63 -26.28
CA SER A 803 -36.59 -18.67 -24.89
C SER A 803 -35.41 -18.39 -23.95
N THR A 804 -35.57 -17.41 -23.09
CA THR A 804 -34.75 -17.17 -21.90
C THR A 804 -34.70 -18.46 -21.07
N PRO A 805 -33.49 -18.84 -20.56
CA PRO A 805 -33.39 -19.96 -19.62
C PRO A 805 -34.17 -19.65 -18.35
N PRO A 806 -34.78 -20.69 -17.70
CA PRO A 806 -35.59 -20.49 -16.51
C PRO A 806 -34.76 -19.87 -15.38
N ALA A 807 -35.38 -18.95 -14.65
CA ALA A 807 -34.82 -18.16 -13.57
C ALA A 807 -34.31 -18.96 -12.35
N GLU A 808 -34.33 -20.30 -12.41
CA GLU A 808 -33.89 -21.17 -11.31
C GLU A 808 -32.35 -21.38 -11.25
N ASP A 809 -31.62 -21.11 -12.32
CA ASP A 809 -30.16 -21.25 -12.36
C ASP A 809 -29.39 -19.93 -12.07
N LEU A 810 -30.09 -18.84 -11.73
CA LEU A 810 -29.52 -17.51 -11.54
C LEU A 810 -29.57 -17.00 -10.08
N PHE A 811 -30.00 -17.84 -9.10
CA PHE A 811 -30.08 -17.45 -7.70
C PHE A 811 -29.23 -18.34 -6.80
#